data_29928bac65e65b3ee1b349fdaa1c9895
#
_entry.id   29928bac65e65b3ee1b349fdaa1c9895
#
_cell.length_a   1.000
_cell.length_b   1.000
_cell.length_c   1.000
_cell.angle_alpha   90.00
_cell.angle_beta   90.00
_cell.angle_gamma   90.00
#
_symmetry.space_group_name_H-M   'P 1'
#
loop_
_entity.id
_entity.type
_entity.pdbx_description
1 polymer ?
#
loop_
_entity_poly.entity_id
_entity_poly.type
_entity_poly.pdbx_seq_one_letter_code
_entity_poly.pdbx_strand_id
1 'polypeptide(L)'
;MRKATNKLMSFLAAFAMVIGVLVAPFANANAAEVEAPDGKIATTTDDIPTSTKVNVWKLQADSYKDPKVWDHNGGELTKEQKESLGENVRGLKGVEFSYWKVSAAELDKLNTSKPYTVEKVNDLLKRDKVDGKTELTDENGKAETLELDNGNYWFVESKTPANVTTNGGHAVPFALTLPQVKLEKGKDGTFAPADPTEYLTEVNVYPKNTTTKVDVNKDFTDEIDNDRDDKTKDADIRDYRLGDAVPYTVRTVFKAKTNYKNAYWTDEMTDGLTFTEEDQKDLKVTIDGKPADQADYTLTVTIDAESGIQNGFRVELTKPGLAKVSDKDDDVTVDLVYTATVNSKSVVNIPETNDVTFIYGNDQRFGNTPQPTFPNDDKELTVSKSFVDVEGEDKEPKPGESITFDLFDAQDGKLKGTVKFTQNDNETYTVNDGTEDKTVQGNDWTYTWKDLNLERQYKVVERDLKGFQAQYTSEKGKTVVVNKVSNNTTVNPKEPHVVHYGKKFVKADEATGDRLEGAVFAVKNANTDEQRDVKHAGEYLVYKTDSEKEADRAAYLEVKAAYDEMTKKDSTTSQEDADKYYKDNVVPKYNALKTRYDWKAVNLKDEEAAKDLVKLTSDAQGRFAIDGLAEGDYELVELEAPKGYSIPTNNAHAFAVNAESWTKEDGVQFTPADDAENTSVDKTKGDAQRVNNKNVTIPQTGGIGSLIFIVAGLALMGVAFTAMKRRNSVEA
;
A
#
# COMPACT_ATOMS: atom_id res chain seq x y z
N MET A 1 7.63 -20.35 35.17
CA MET A 1 8.98 -19.89 35.53
C MET A 1 9.96 -20.16 34.37
N ARG A 2 9.65 -19.73 33.15
CA ARG A 2 10.55 -19.81 31.96
C ARG A 2 10.53 -18.53 31.08
N LYS A 3 9.98 -17.43 31.59
CA LYS A 3 9.91 -16.13 30.87
C LYS A 3 10.84 -15.04 31.46
N ALA A 4 11.65 -15.35 32.46
CA ALA A 4 12.49 -14.35 33.11
C ALA A 4 13.97 -14.39 32.69
N THR A 5 14.39 -15.37 31.91
CA THR A 5 15.80 -15.56 31.55
C THR A 5 16.22 -14.90 30.24
N ASN A 6 15.27 -14.52 29.36
CA ASN A 6 15.61 -13.88 28.08
C ASN A 6 15.72 -12.34 28.17
N LYS A 7 15.28 -11.71 29.27
CA LYS A 7 15.38 -10.25 29.46
C LYS A 7 16.77 -9.76 29.92
N LEU A 8 17.64 -10.65 30.37
CA LEU A 8 18.98 -10.27 30.85
C LEU A 8 20.08 -10.37 29.79
N MET A 9 19.80 -11.03 28.65
CA MET A 9 20.81 -11.24 27.59
C MET A 9 20.88 -10.11 26.55
N SER A 10 19.84 -9.28 26.42
CA SER A 10 19.87 -8.12 25.50
C SER A 10 20.72 -6.95 26.01
N PHE A 11 21.08 -6.93 27.27
CA PHE A 11 21.81 -5.83 27.89
C PHE A 11 23.35 -5.91 27.72
N LEU A 12 23.88 -7.01 27.25
CA LEU A 12 25.31 -7.26 27.15
C LEU A 12 25.88 -7.23 25.72
N ALA A 13 25.03 -7.07 24.71
CA ALA A 13 25.43 -7.14 23.29
C ALA A 13 26.11 -5.87 22.74
N ALA A 14 26.27 -4.82 23.54
CA ALA A 14 26.76 -3.52 23.10
C ALA A 14 28.14 -3.16 23.66
N PHE A 15 28.94 -4.13 24.04
CA PHE A 15 30.32 -3.81 24.41
C PHE A 15 31.21 -3.72 23.18
N ALA A 16 31.77 -2.56 22.97
CA ALA A 16 32.80 -2.29 21.98
C ALA A 16 33.92 -3.33 22.08
N MET A 17 34.45 -3.77 20.94
CA MET A 17 35.80 -4.32 20.89
C MET A 17 36.77 -3.20 21.27
N VAL A 18 36.96 -2.99 22.53
CA VAL A 18 38.07 -2.20 23.04
C VAL A 18 39.14 -3.18 23.44
N ILE A 19 40.28 -3.03 22.83
CA ILE A 19 41.49 -3.72 23.28
C ILE A 19 41.66 -3.50 24.77
N GLY A 20 41.69 -4.61 25.47
CA GLY A 20 41.72 -4.75 26.89
C GLY A 20 42.27 -3.59 27.69
N VAL A 21 41.46 -2.95 28.44
CA VAL A 21 41.90 -2.43 29.72
C VAL A 21 41.68 -3.53 30.75
N LEU A 22 42.78 -4.12 31.14
CA LEU A 22 42.83 -4.94 32.32
C LEU A 22 42.08 -4.32 33.46
N VAL A 23 41.14 -5.00 34.10
CA VAL A 23 41.30 -5.44 35.49
C VAL A 23 40.16 -6.35 35.89
N ALA A 24 40.60 -7.49 36.35
CA ALA A 24 40.03 -8.42 37.30
C ALA A 24 39.24 -9.62 36.79
N PRO A 25 39.43 -10.74 37.47
CA PRO A 25 39.10 -12.06 36.96
C PRO A 25 37.65 -12.43 37.24
N PHE A 26 36.93 -12.83 36.23
CA PHE A 26 35.71 -13.60 36.43
C PHE A 26 35.92 -15.00 35.87
N ALA A 27 35.81 -15.93 36.80
CA ALA A 27 36.00 -17.35 36.57
C ALA A 27 34.88 -17.98 35.76
N ASN A 28 35.29 -18.84 34.83
CA ASN A 28 34.66 -20.07 34.35
C ASN A 28 33.19 -20.08 33.94
N ALA A 29 32.99 -20.09 32.63
CA ALA A 29 31.98 -20.95 32.00
C ALA A 29 32.57 -21.51 30.71
N ASN A 30 32.54 -22.83 30.54
CA ASN A 30 32.96 -23.56 29.36
C ASN A 30 32.20 -23.06 28.13
N ALA A 31 32.90 -22.37 27.24
CA ALA A 31 32.43 -22.05 25.92
C ALA A 31 33.40 -22.64 24.90
N ALA A 32 32.86 -23.21 23.82
CA ALA A 32 33.61 -23.71 22.71
C ALA A 32 34.58 -22.64 22.21
N GLU A 33 35.86 -23.02 21.98
CA GLU A 33 36.91 -22.16 21.43
C GLU A 33 36.49 -21.64 20.05
N VAL A 34 36.14 -20.34 20.00
CA VAL A 34 36.19 -19.59 18.75
C VAL A 34 37.54 -18.91 18.74
N GLU A 35 38.42 -19.30 17.82
CA GLU A 35 39.70 -18.62 17.63
C GLU A 35 39.45 -17.13 17.36
N ALA A 36 40.01 -16.27 18.20
CA ALA A 36 40.01 -14.84 17.96
C ALA A 36 40.75 -14.57 16.65
N PRO A 37 40.24 -13.76 15.71
CA PRO A 37 40.90 -13.47 14.46
C PRO A 37 42.22 -12.73 14.75
N ASP A 38 43.34 -13.28 14.34
CA ASP A 38 44.64 -12.61 14.41
C ASP A 38 44.66 -11.47 13.37
N GLY A 39 44.51 -10.23 13.85
CA GLY A 39 44.62 -9.05 13.00
C GLY A 39 46.02 -8.89 12.43
N LYS A 40 46.19 -8.03 11.43
CA LYS A 40 47.50 -7.63 10.94
C LYS A 40 48.31 -7.04 12.11
N ILE A 41 49.51 -7.55 12.33
CA ILE A 41 50.35 -7.09 13.46
C ILE A 41 50.60 -5.58 13.31
N ALA A 42 50.24 -4.81 14.32
CA ALA A 42 50.56 -3.39 14.40
C ALA A 42 52.05 -3.18 14.62
N THR A 43 52.55 -2.06 14.18
CA THR A 43 53.95 -1.66 14.41
C THR A 43 54.21 -1.46 15.90
N THR A 44 55.27 -2.04 16.41
CA THR A 44 55.66 -1.99 17.82
C THR A 44 57.02 -1.29 18.00
N THR A 45 57.29 -0.88 19.25
CA THR A 45 58.54 -0.32 19.71
C THR A 45 58.84 -0.83 21.12
N ASP A 46 60.12 -0.98 21.45
CA ASP A 46 60.57 -1.33 22.81
C ASP A 46 60.53 -0.13 23.77
N ASP A 47 60.60 1.09 23.23
CA ASP A 47 60.48 2.33 24.02
C ASP A 47 59.01 2.74 24.19
N ILE A 48 58.68 3.32 25.35
CA ILE A 48 57.34 3.88 25.57
C ILE A 48 57.08 5.05 24.60
N PRO A 49 56.16 4.93 23.62
CA PRO A 49 55.87 5.99 22.67
C PRO A 49 55.29 7.21 23.39
N THR A 50 55.57 8.41 22.90
CA THR A 50 54.96 9.65 23.42
C THR A 50 53.53 9.87 22.90
N SER A 51 53.24 9.34 21.70
CA SER A 51 51.91 9.35 21.04
C SER A 51 51.68 8.00 20.34
N THR A 52 50.41 7.69 20.09
CA THR A 52 49.97 6.49 19.40
C THR A 52 49.01 6.89 18.30
N LYS A 53 49.15 6.28 17.11
CA LYS A 53 48.20 6.40 16.02
C LYS A 53 46.95 5.56 16.34
N VAL A 54 45.78 6.17 16.27
CA VAL A 54 44.47 5.52 16.56
C VAL A 54 43.63 5.54 15.30
N ASN A 55 43.29 4.37 14.78
CA ASN A 55 42.37 4.16 13.67
C ASN A 55 41.01 3.73 14.24
N VAL A 56 39.97 4.49 13.96
CA VAL A 56 38.59 4.15 14.36
C VAL A 56 37.86 3.59 13.15
N TRP A 57 37.43 2.32 13.26
CA TRP A 57 36.69 1.59 12.23
C TRP A 57 35.27 1.34 12.68
N LYS A 58 34.32 2.11 12.19
CA LYS A 58 32.92 1.90 12.51
C LYS A 58 32.33 0.74 11.72
N LEU A 59 31.85 -0.29 12.42
CA LEU A 59 31.19 -1.46 11.83
C LEU A 59 29.69 -1.47 12.11
N GLN A 60 28.93 -2.00 11.15
CA GLN A 60 27.50 -2.27 11.25
C GLN A 60 27.23 -3.72 10.82
N ALA A 61 26.30 -4.38 11.50
CA ALA A 61 25.86 -5.73 11.17
C ALA A 61 24.37 -5.91 11.49
N ASP A 62 23.71 -6.88 10.86
CA ASP A 62 22.35 -7.26 11.22
C ASP A 62 22.35 -7.99 12.58
N SER A 63 23.35 -8.83 12.82
CA SER A 63 23.63 -9.45 14.12
C SER A 63 25.11 -9.76 14.27
N TYR A 64 25.59 -9.83 15.51
CA TYR A 64 26.94 -10.30 15.83
C TYR A 64 26.87 -11.67 16.49
N LYS A 65 27.77 -12.59 16.07
CA LYS A 65 27.75 -14.02 16.46
C LYS A 65 27.98 -14.25 17.94
N ASP A 66 28.80 -13.46 18.60
CA ASP A 66 29.04 -13.55 20.04
C ASP A 66 29.18 -12.13 20.63
N PRO A 67 28.43 -11.79 21.66
CA PRO A 67 28.55 -10.50 22.35
C PRO A 67 29.83 -10.40 23.20
N LYS A 68 30.63 -11.47 23.33
CA LYS A 68 31.87 -11.41 24.09
C LYS A 68 32.86 -10.44 23.46
N VAL A 69 33.61 -9.77 24.35
CA VAL A 69 34.75 -8.96 23.98
C VAL A 69 35.77 -9.88 23.28
N TRP A 70 36.09 -9.55 22.04
CA TRP A 70 37.11 -10.29 21.33
C TRP A 70 38.48 -9.78 21.76
N ASP A 71 39.31 -10.68 22.18
CA ASP A 71 40.71 -10.37 22.41
C ASP A 71 41.34 -10.09 21.04
N HIS A 72 41.84 -8.89 20.88
CA HIS A 72 42.42 -8.38 19.64
C HIS A 72 43.79 -7.79 19.93
N ASN A 73 44.75 -8.08 19.09
CA ASN A 73 46.15 -7.65 19.30
C ASN A 73 46.44 -6.19 18.92
N GLY A 74 45.42 -5.40 18.56
CA GLY A 74 45.54 -4.00 18.12
C GLY A 74 45.79 -3.82 16.62
N GLY A 75 46.04 -4.91 15.87
CA GLY A 75 46.23 -4.87 14.44
C GLY A 75 44.96 -4.55 13.65
N GLU A 76 45.12 -4.27 12.34
CA GLU A 76 43.98 -4.09 11.44
C GLU A 76 43.33 -5.44 11.10
N LEU A 77 42.02 -5.60 11.27
CA LEU A 77 41.29 -6.79 10.84
C LEU A 77 41.17 -6.83 9.31
N THR A 78 41.39 -8.00 8.71
CA THR A 78 41.13 -8.22 7.28
C THR A 78 39.64 -8.11 6.98
N LYS A 79 39.27 -8.03 5.71
CA LYS A 79 37.86 -8.01 5.28
C LYS A 79 37.15 -9.28 5.75
N GLU A 80 37.75 -10.44 5.56
CA GLU A 80 37.23 -11.76 5.93
C GLU A 80 37.03 -11.86 7.46
N GLN A 81 37.96 -11.31 8.23
CA GLN A 81 37.87 -11.27 9.68
C GLN A 81 36.72 -10.36 10.12
N LYS A 82 36.53 -9.17 9.52
CA LYS A 82 35.40 -8.29 9.78
C LYS A 82 34.08 -8.99 9.46
N GLU A 83 33.97 -9.62 8.28
CA GLU A 83 32.77 -10.35 7.84
C GLU A 83 32.45 -11.55 8.74
N SER A 84 33.46 -12.22 9.32
CA SER A 84 33.24 -13.35 10.23
C SER A 84 32.61 -12.96 11.58
N LEU A 85 32.58 -11.66 11.92
CA LEU A 85 32.04 -11.13 13.18
C LEU A 85 30.54 -11.33 13.34
N GLY A 86 29.79 -11.43 12.24
CA GLY A 86 28.33 -11.49 12.30
C GLY A 86 27.69 -11.68 10.93
N GLU A 87 26.40 -11.32 10.84
CA GLU A 87 25.64 -11.33 9.60
C GLU A 87 25.68 -9.95 8.94
N ASN A 88 26.02 -9.91 7.66
CA ASN A 88 26.07 -8.68 6.86
C ASN A 88 26.97 -7.57 7.48
N VAL A 89 28.12 -7.96 8.03
CA VAL A 89 29.06 -7.01 8.63
C VAL A 89 29.69 -6.15 7.55
N ARG A 90 29.61 -4.85 7.72
CA ARG A 90 30.14 -3.85 6.78
C ARG A 90 30.66 -2.62 7.49
N GLY A 91 31.51 -1.85 6.84
CA GLY A 91 31.85 -0.51 7.30
C GLY A 91 30.65 0.43 7.24
N LEU A 92 30.56 1.35 8.16
CA LEU A 92 29.53 2.37 8.19
C LEU A 92 30.12 3.75 7.91
N LYS A 93 29.80 4.30 6.75
CA LYS A 93 30.20 5.64 6.31
C LYS A 93 29.46 6.73 7.07
N GLY A 94 30.09 7.90 7.24
CA GLY A 94 29.44 9.12 7.70
C GLY A 94 29.27 9.23 9.22
N VAL A 95 30.02 8.45 9.99
CA VAL A 95 30.03 8.51 11.46
C VAL A 95 31.15 9.40 11.96
N GLU A 96 30.84 10.30 12.94
CA GLU A 96 31.82 11.12 13.65
C GLU A 96 31.87 10.69 15.12
N PHE A 97 33.06 10.65 15.69
CA PHE A 97 33.28 10.47 17.12
C PHE A 97 33.86 11.72 17.75
N SER A 98 33.28 12.15 18.86
CA SER A 98 33.87 13.13 19.75
C SER A 98 34.62 12.42 20.87
N TYR A 99 35.75 12.99 21.32
CA TYR A 99 36.55 12.38 22.38
C TYR A 99 37.04 13.43 23.41
N TRP A 100 37.31 12.94 24.64
CA TRP A 100 37.85 13.68 25.74
C TRP A 100 39.07 12.95 26.31
N LYS A 101 40.17 13.69 26.57
CA LYS A 101 41.28 13.20 27.38
C LYS A 101 40.90 13.38 28.84
N VAL A 102 40.92 12.31 29.63
CA VAL A 102 40.35 12.28 31.00
C VAL A 102 41.34 11.74 32.00
N SER A 103 41.20 12.17 33.27
CA SER A 103 41.94 11.58 34.39
C SER A 103 41.38 10.19 34.72
N ALA A 104 42.14 9.38 35.46
CA ALA A 104 41.68 8.06 35.90
C ALA A 104 40.36 8.14 36.70
N ALA A 105 40.21 9.14 37.60
CA ALA A 105 38.99 9.33 38.36
C ALA A 105 37.77 9.76 37.52
N GLU A 106 37.99 10.52 36.43
CA GLU A 106 36.94 10.86 35.47
C GLU A 106 36.55 9.62 34.64
N LEU A 107 37.54 8.81 34.22
CA LEU A 107 37.32 7.58 33.49
C LEU A 107 36.47 6.60 34.31
N ASP A 108 36.70 6.45 35.61
CA ASP A 108 35.89 5.60 36.49
C ASP A 108 34.42 6.07 36.54
N LYS A 109 34.19 7.38 36.60
CA LYS A 109 32.83 7.95 36.57
C LYS A 109 32.16 7.68 35.23
N LEU A 110 32.86 7.85 34.12
CA LEU A 110 32.36 7.60 32.76
C LEU A 110 32.04 6.13 32.56
N ASN A 111 32.93 5.23 33.03
CA ASN A 111 32.68 3.78 32.95
C ASN A 111 31.47 3.34 33.78
N THR A 112 31.20 4.00 34.89
CA THR A 112 30.03 3.73 35.75
C THR A 112 28.75 4.24 35.11
N SER A 113 28.76 5.50 34.63
CA SER A 113 27.56 6.19 34.12
C SER A 113 27.28 5.95 32.67
N LYS A 114 28.31 5.55 31.90
CA LYS A 114 28.25 5.27 30.41
C LYS A 114 27.47 6.33 29.63
N PRO A 115 27.79 7.63 29.79
CA PRO A 115 27.11 8.68 29.04
C PRO A 115 27.44 8.54 27.54
N TYR A 116 26.41 8.56 26.71
CA TYR A 116 26.50 8.26 25.27
C TYR A 116 26.25 9.48 24.36
N THR A 117 26.04 10.66 24.92
CA THR A 117 25.95 11.94 24.18
C THR A 117 26.99 12.92 24.61
N VAL A 118 27.38 13.81 23.68
CA VAL A 118 28.34 14.89 23.97
C VAL A 118 27.89 15.72 25.16
N GLU A 119 26.60 16.08 25.25
CA GLU A 119 26.02 16.85 26.33
C GLU A 119 26.15 16.14 27.67
N LYS A 120 25.75 14.87 27.74
CA LYS A 120 25.80 14.09 29.00
C LYS A 120 27.24 13.90 29.50
N VAL A 121 28.22 13.74 28.57
CA VAL A 121 29.64 13.67 28.95
C VAL A 121 30.12 15.03 29.49
N ASN A 122 29.81 16.10 28.77
CA ASN A 122 30.19 17.45 29.19
C ASN A 122 29.58 17.82 30.57
N ASP A 123 28.30 17.48 30.79
CA ASP A 123 27.63 17.69 32.08
C ASP A 123 28.32 16.93 33.22
N LEU A 124 28.63 15.62 32.96
CA LEU A 124 29.28 14.77 33.98
C LEU A 124 30.70 15.24 34.33
N LEU A 125 31.46 15.66 33.30
CA LEU A 125 32.82 16.17 33.45
C LEU A 125 32.88 17.66 33.82
N LYS A 126 31.76 18.38 33.75
CA LYS A 126 31.66 19.85 33.93
C LYS A 126 32.58 20.59 32.93
N ARG A 127 32.50 20.20 31.66
CA ARG A 127 33.24 20.79 30.55
C ARG A 127 32.26 21.41 29.54
N ASP A 128 32.69 22.45 28.83
CA ASP A 128 31.87 23.14 27.83
C ASP A 128 32.11 22.63 26.39
N LYS A 129 33.15 21.84 26.18
CA LYS A 129 33.56 21.36 24.85
C LYS A 129 34.26 20.01 24.90
N VAL A 130 34.31 19.36 23.75
CA VAL A 130 35.13 18.16 23.47
C VAL A 130 36.60 18.54 23.31
N ASP A 131 37.52 17.62 23.53
CA ASP A 131 38.95 17.83 23.25
C ASP A 131 39.31 17.63 21.78
N GLY A 132 38.54 16.79 21.08
CA GLY A 132 38.65 16.61 19.65
C GLY A 132 37.55 15.77 19.06
N LYS A 133 37.61 15.62 17.71
CA LYS A 133 36.69 14.84 16.92
C LYS A 133 37.45 14.07 15.84
N THR A 134 36.86 12.97 15.37
CA THR A 134 37.31 12.32 14.14
C THR A 134 36.73 13.04 12.94
N GLU A 135 37.37 12.91 11.78
CA GLU A 135 36.66 13.11 10.52
C GLU A 135 35.56 12.05 10.35
N LEU A 136 34.65 12.27 9.39
CA LEU A 136 33.61 11.31 9.05
C LEU A 136 34.22 10.03 8.50
N THR A 137 33.71 8.89 8.92
CA THR A 137 34.14 7.57 8.40
C THR A 137 33.87 7.45 6.89
N ASP A 138 34.77 6.78 6.18
CA ASP A 138 34.69 6.49 4.76
C ASP A 138 33.77 5.28 4.45
N GLU A 139 33.73 4.83 3.19
CA GLU A 139 32.94 3.68 2.71
C GLU A 139 33.32 2.35 3.42
N ASN A 140 34.53 2.24 3.96
CA ASN A 140 35.00 1.08 4.71
C ASN A 140 34.72 1.22 6.21
N GLY A 141 34.12 2.33 6.63
CA GLY A 141 33.88 2.66 8.02
C GLY A 141 35.10 3.23 8.74
N LYS A 142 36.18 3.59 8.03
CA LYS A 142 37.41 4.13 8.63
C LYS A 142 37.33 5.66 8.76
N ALA A 143 37.57 6.18 9.96
CA ALA A 143 37.84 7.60 10.14
C ALA A 143 39.32 7.90 9.85
N GLU A 144 39.65 9.18 9.58
CA GLU A 144 41.03 9.62 9.49
C GLU A 144 41.81 9.26 10.77
N THR A 145 43.06 8.83 10.62
CA THR A 145 43.90 8.42 11.73
C THR A 145 44.15 9.58 12.68
N LEU A 146 43.84 9.39 13.96
CA LEU A 146 44.18 10.30 15.02
C LEU A 146 45.58 10.03 15.53
N GLU A 147 46.32 11.06 15.91
CA GLU A 147 47.55 10.91 16.67
C GLU A 147 47.31 11.45 18.10
N LEU A 148 47.30 10.54 19.08
CA LEU A 148 46.93 10.84 20.45
C LEU A 148 48.10 10.62 21.41
N ASP A 149 48.37 11.60 22.30
CA ASP A 149 49.31 11.45 23.38
C ASP A 149 48.90 10.37 24.40
N ASN A 150 49.84 9.90 25.19
CA ASN A 150 49.57 8.99 26.29
C ASN A 150 48.53 9.56 27.26
N GLY A 151 47.60 8.71 27.69
CA GLY A 151 46.50 9.08 28.59
C GLY A 151 45.26 8.23 28.42
N ASN A 152 44.24 8.57 29.20
CA ASN A 152 42.92 7.95 29.08
C ASN A 152 42.01 8.82 28.24
N TYR A 153 41.22 8.17 27.37
CA TYR A 153 40.29 8.82 26.49
C TYR A 153 38.91 8.18 26.60
N TRP A 154 37.88 9.01 26.45
CA TRP A 154 36.49 8.59 26.29
C TRP A 154 35.97 9.02 24.95
N PHE A 155 35.37 8.12 24.19
CA PHE A 155 34.82 8.36 22.87
C PHE A 155 33.30 8.18 22.87
N VAL A 156 32.61 9.07 22.16
CA VAL A 156 31.16 9.02 21.93
C VAL A 156 30.89 9.26 20.46
N GLU A 157 30.02 8.47 19.87
CA GLU A 157 29.51 8.74 18.52
C GLU A 157 28.67 10.02 18.53
N SER A 158 29.18 11.07 17.92
CA SER A 158 28.58 12.41 17.91
C SER A 158 27.73 12.69 16.67
N LYS A 159 27.97 11.94 15.58
CA LYS A 159 27.14 11.95 14.37
C LYS A 159 26.95 10.52 13.87
N THR A 160 25.69 10.16 13.63
CA THR A 160 25.28 8.89 13.04
C THR A 160 24.59 9.19 11.72
N PRO A 161 24.84 8.43 10.63
CA PRO A 161 24.10 8.60 9.38
C PRO A 161 22.59 8.42 9.59
N ALA A 162 21.82 9.15 8.79
CA ALA A 162 20.37 9.22 8.92
C ALA A 162 19.65 7.87 8.70
N ASN A 163 20.24 6.99 7.90
CA ASN A 163 19.70 5.65 7.57
C ASN A 163 20.05 4.58 8.61
N VAL A 164 20.67 4.95 9.74
CA VAL A 164 21.09 4.00 10.75
C VAL A 164 20.24 4.17 12.01
N THR A 165 19.38 3.19 12.25
CA THR A 165 18.75 2.98 13.55
C THR A 165 19.59 1.98 14.32
N THR A 166 20.06 2.36 15.50
CA THR A 166 20.87 1.48 16.35
C THR A 166 19.99 0.75 17.33
N ASN A 167 20.15 -0.57 17.40
CA ASN A 167 19.51 -1.37 18.46
C ASN A 167 20.07 -0.95 19.83
N GLY A 168 19.20 -0.47 20.70
CA GLY A 168 19.63 0.10 21.96
C GLY A 168 19.64 1.65 21.97
N GLY A 169 19.18 2.30 20.90
CA GLY A 169 18.95 3.76 20.83
C GLY A 169 20.21 4.61 20.74
N HIS A 170 21.38 4.07 21.08
CA HIS A 170 22.62 4.84 21.15
C HIS A 170 23.83 4.00 20.80
N ALA A 171 24.75 4.59 20.07
CA ALA A 171 26.07 4.02 19.93
C ALA A 171 26.74 3.91 21.31
N VAL A 172 27.36 2.76 21.58
CA VAL A 172 28.01 2.54 22.87
C VAL A 172 29.28 3.35 22.94
N PRO A 173 29.44 4.22 23.96
CA PRO A 173 30.67 4.93 24.18
C PRO A 173 31.78 3.94 24.58
N PHE A 174 33.02 4.28 24.29
CA PHE A 174 34.14 3.44 24.68
C PHE A 174 35.31 4.24 25.27
N ALA A 175 36.07 3.55 26.12
CA ALA A 175 37.30 4.07 26.69
C ALA A 175 38.50 3.55 25.89
N LEU A 176 39.57 4.36 25.83
CA LEU A 176 40.86 3.96 25.27
C LEU A 176 41.98 4.52 26.19
N THR A 177 42.87 3.65 26.63
CA THR A 177 44.06 4.05 27.42
C THR A 177 45.31 3.83 26.58
N LEU A 178 46.16 4.85 26.47
CA LEU A 178 47.40 4.82 25.71
C LEU A 178 48.60 5.09 26.59
N PRO A 179 49.82 4.50 26.33
CA PRO A 179 50.04 3.57 25.27
C PRO A 179 49.46 2.19 25.57
N GLN A 180 49.19 1.40 24.50
CA GLN A 180 48.84 -0.02 24.60
C GLN A 180 50.10 -0.88 24.51
N VAL A 181 50.13 -1.99 25.25
CA VAL A 181 51.15 -3.00 25.12
C VAL A 181 50.73 -4.03 24.08
N LYS A 182 51.69 -4.57 23.35
CA LYS A 182 51.46 -5.71 22.47
C LYS A 182 51.08 -6.93 23.32
N LEU A 183 50.00 -7.59 22.91
CA LEU A 183 49.56 -8.84 23.52
C LEU A 183 49.95 -10.02 22.63
N GLU A 184 50.41 -11.10 23.26
CA GLU A 184 50.68 -12.37 22.59
C GLU A 184 49.78 -13.46 23.15
N LYS A 185 49.28 -14.33 22.27
CA LYS A 185 48.41 -15.45 22.62
C LYS A 185 49.24 -16.58 23.21
N GLY A 186 49.02 -16.90 24.48
CA GLY A 186 49.62 -18.04 25.13
C GLY A 186 49.13 -19.38 24.60
N LYS A 187 49.80 -20.47 24.95
CA LYS A 187 49.44 -21.84 24.55
C LYS A 187 48.09 -22.30 25.10
N ASP A 188 47.61 -21.63 26.14
CA ASP A 188 46.31 -21.83 26.80
C ASP A 188 45.19 -20.97 26.16
N GLY A 189 45.51 -20.23 25.10
CA GLY A 189 44.57 -19.33 24.42
C GLY A 189 44.40 -17.96 25.08
N THR A 190 45.03 -17.69 26.25
CA THR A 190 44.98 -16.39 26.91
C THR A 190 45.93 -15.38 26.27
N PHE A 191 45.58 -14.11 26.27
CA PHE A 191 46.47 -13.04 25.81
C PHE A 191 47.19 -12.43 26.99
N ALA A 192 48.50 -12.27 26.86
CA ALA A 192 49.37 -11.64 27.86
C ALA A 192 50.32 -10.64 27.16
N PRO A 193 50.84 -9.63 27.90
CA PRO A 193 51.87 -8.75 27.37
C PRO A 193 53.07 -9.56 26.83
N ALA A 194 53.62 -9.15 25.69
CA ALA A 194 54.84 -9.71 25.13
C ALA A 194 55.99 -9.60 26.14
N ASP A 195 56.92 -10.58 26.12
CA ASP A 195 58.12 -10.56 26.95
C ASP A 195 59.35 -10.69 26.02
N PRO A 196 60.18 -9.64 25.89
CA PRO A 196 60.09 -8.33 26.54
C PRO A 196 58.87 -7.51 26.16
N THR A 197 58.45 -6.59 27.02
CA THR A 197 57.30 -5.71 26.78
C THR A 197 57.53 -4.85 25.53
N GLU A 198 56.64 -4.96 24.57
CA GLU A 198 56.58 -4.11 23.38
C GLU A 198 55.36 -3.22 23.43
N TYR A 199 55.46 -1.96 22.98
CA TYR A 199 54.34 -1.02 22.90
C TYR A 199 53.86 -0.85 21.49
N LEU A 200 52.51 -0.73 21.32
CA LEU A 200 51.89 -0.47 20.03
C LEU A 200 52.09 1.01 19.67
N THR A 201 52.61 1.27 18.48
CA THR A 201 52.69 2.63 17.91
C THR A 201 51.43 2.97 17.09
N GLU A 202 50.59 1.97 16.80
CA GLU A 202 49.33 2.11 16.11
C GLU A 202 48.31 1.13 16.71
N VAL A 203 47.08 1.61 16.92
CA VAL A 203 45.96 0.86 17.49
C VAL A 203 44.72 1.02 16.63
N ASN A 204 44.07 -0.11 16.31
CA ASN A 204 42.79 -0.13 15.60
C ASN A 204 41.68 -0.49 16.53
N VAL A 205 40.62 0.31 16.54
CA VAL A 205 39.40 0.11 17.35
C VAL A 205 38.18 -0.04 16.46
N TYR A 206 37.26 -0.95 16.82
CA TYR A 206 36.11 -1.35 16.01
C TYR A 206 34.79 -1.14 16.75
N PRO A 207 34.33 0.10 16.94
CA PRO A 207 32.97 0.35 17.48
C PRO A 207 31.93 -0.26 16.57
N LYS A 208 30.93 -0.94 17.16
CA LYS A 208 29.91 -1.72 16.42
C LYS A 208 28.53 -1.22 16.70
N ASN A 209 27.68 -1.24 15.66
CA ASN A 209 26.23 -1.08 15.78
C ASN A 209 25.52 -2.27 15.15
N THR A 210 24.37 -2.66 15.71
CA THR A 210 23.45 -3.56 15.05
C THR A 210 22.36 -2.73 14.35
N THR A 211 21.96 -3.20 13.18
CA THR A 211 20.83 -2.59 12.47
C THR A 211 19.53 -3.06 13.10
N THR A 212 18.63 -2.15 13.39
CA THR A 212 17.29 -2.50 13.85
C THR A 212 16.38 -2.60 12.62
N LYS A 213 15.71 -3.75 12.45
CA LYS A 213 14.64 -3.91 11.48
C LYS A 213 13.31 -3.74 12.18
N VAL A 214 12.49 -2.83 11.67
CA VAL A 214 11.10 -2.69 12.06
C VAL A 214 10.30 -3.75 11.31
N ASP A 215 9.44 -4.47 12.01
CA ASP A 215 8.55 -5.44 11.39
C ASP A 215 7.28 -4.72 10.93
N VAL A 216 6.94 -4.90 9.67
CA VAL A 216 5.73 -4.34 9.07
C VAL A 216 4.95 -5.47 8.39
N ASN A 217 3.66 -5.54 8.69
CA ASN A 217 2.73 -6.46 8.07
C ASN A 217 1.49 -5.70 7.60
N LYS A 218 0.93 -6.07 6.46
CA LYS A 218 -0.35 -5.58 5.96
C LYS A 218 -1.23 -6.76 5.56
N ASP A 219 -2.49 -6.73 6.00
CA ASP A 219 -3.45 -7.78 5.68
C ASP A 219 -4.89 -7.28 5.81
N PHE A 220 -5.86 -8.13 5.44
CA PHE A 220 -7.24 -7.94 5.85
C PHE A 220 -7.33 -7.92 7.38
N THR A 221 -8.17 -7.04 7.92
CA THR A 221 -8.19 -6.76 9.37
C THR A 221 -8.46 -8.00 10.23
N ASP A 222 -9.19 -8.98 9.72
CA ASP A 222 -9.50 -10.25 10.41
C ASP A 222 -8.39 -11.30 10.31
N GLU A 223 -7.37 -11.08 9.48
CA GLU A 223 -6.24 -11.99 9.25
C GLU A 223 -4.90 -11.42 9.69
N ILE A 224 -4.86 -10.18 10.18
CA ILE A 224 -3.60 -9.59 10.63
C ILE A 224 -2.97 -10.39 11.76
N ASP A 225 -1.82 -10.96 11.52
CA ASP A 225 -1.08 -11.81 12.45
C ASP A 225 0.14 -11.08 13.04
N ASN A 226 0.54 -11.50 14.24
CA ASN A 226 1.74 -11.03 14.92
C ASN A 226 3.01 -11.80 14.52
N ASP A 227 2.87 -12.92 13.80
CA ASP A 227 3.96 -13.91 13.60
C ASP A 227 4.25 -14.16 12.12
N ARG A 228 4.25 -13.10 11.30
CA ARG A 228 4.55 -13.21 9.87
C ARG A 228 6.04 -13.10 9.54
N ASP A 229 6.81 -14.07 9.98
CA ASP A 229 8.08 -14.42 9.33
C ASP A 229 7.90 -15.33 8.09
N ASP A 230 6.68 -15.72 7.79
CA ASP A 230 6.40 -16.60 6.65
C ASP A 230 6.34 -15.82 5.32
N LYS A 231 7.53 -15.51 4.80
CA LYS A 231 7.73 -14.93 3.46
C LYS A 231 7.33 -15.88 2.32
N THR A 232 6.79 -17.07 2.64
CA THR A 232 6.48 -18.13 1.67
C THR A 232 5.01 -18.19 1.31
N LYS A 233 4.10 -17.54 2.03
CA LYS A 233 2.69 -17.45 1.64
C LYS A 233 2.55 -16.48 0.47
N ASP A 234 1.82 -16.91 -0.55
CA ASP A 234 1.33 -16.03 -1.61
C ASP A 234 0.41 -14.97 -0.98
N ALA A 235 0.31 -13.81 -1.65
CA ALA A 235 -0.63 -12.77 -1.23
C ALA A 235 -2.04 -13.36 -1.23
N ASP A 236 -2.79 -13.18 -0.14
CA ASP A 236 -4.16 -13.65 -0.04
C ASP A 236 -5.05 -12.88 -1.02
N ILE A 237 -5.89 -13.58 -1.75
CA ILE A 237 -6.85 -13.00 -2.67
C ILE A 237 -8.24 -13.22 -2.10
N ARG A 238 -8.99 -12.15 -1.90
CA ARG A 238 -10.39 -12.19 -1.48
C ARG A 238 -11.29 -11.51 -2.48
N ASP A 239 -12.48 -12.04 -2.61
CA ASP A 239 -13.52 -11.47 -3.44
C ASP A 239 -14.38 -10.49 -2.62
N TYR A 240 -14.69 -9.36 -3.26
CA TYR A 240 -15.58 -8.33 -2.75
C TYR A 240 -16.47 -7.82 -3.88
N ARG A 241 -17.66 -7.34 -3.54
CA ARG A 241 -18.56 -6.72 -4.52
C ARG A 241 -18.09 -5.30 -4.85
N LEU A 242 -18.46 -4.82 -6.00
CA LEU A 242 -18.34 -3.39 -6.30
C LEU A 242 -19.15 -2.59 -5.26
N GLY A 243 -18.52 -1.54 -4.70
CA GLY A 243 -19.07 -0.71 -3.66
C GLY A 243 -18.89 -1.23 -2.23
N ASP A 244 -18.29 -2.40 -2.04
CA ASP A 244 -17.93 -2.90 -0.71
C ASP A 244 -16.71 -2.18 -0.17
N ALA A 245 -16.72 -1.94 1.14
CA ALA A 245 -15.55 -1.45 1.89
C ALA A 245 -14.70 -2.64 2.34
N VAL A 246 -13.46 -2.68 1.89
CA VAL A 246 -12.48 -3.73 2.20
C VAL A 246 -11.70 -3.30 3.43
N PRO A 247 -11.72 -4.08 4.53
CA PRO A 247 -11.02 -3.73 5.76
C PRO A 247 -9.56 -4.16 5.73
N TYR A 248 -8.64 -3.20 5.87
CA TYR A 248 -7.20 -3.42 5.96
C TYR A 248 -6.63 -3.04 7.31
N THR A 249 -5.58 -3.72 7.72
CA THR A 249 -4.73 -3.32 8.85
C THR A 249 -3.26 -3.36 8.44
N VAL A 250 -2.56 -2.27 8.69
CA VAL A 250 -1.10 -2.22 8.64
C VAL A 250 -0.58 -2.23 10.07
N ARG A 251 0.13 -3.29 10.44
CA ARG A 251 0.76 -3.46 11.74
C ARG A 251 2.26 -3.21 11.65
N THR A 252 2.76 -2.32 12.48
CA THR A 252 4.18 -1.96 12.53
C THR A 252 4.70 -2.12 13.96
N VAL A 253 5.77 -2.91 14.14
CA VAL A 253 6.39 -3.14 15.46
C VAL A 253 7.69 -2.36 15.54
N PHE A 254 7.65 -1.24 16.23
CA PHE A 254 8.81 -0.41 16.55
C PHE A 254 9.63 -1.09 17.64
N LYS A 255 10.92 -1.26 17.39
CA LYS A 255 11.78 -2.01 18.32
C LYS A 255 12.17 -1.16 19.52
N ALA A 256 12.20 -1.83 20.67
CA ALA A 256 12.63 -1.24 21.94
C ALA A 256 13.99 -0.52 21.85
N LYS A 257 14.19 0.51 22.66
CA LYS A 257 15.44 1.26 22.82
C LYS A 257 16.02 1.81 21.53
N THR A 258 15.16 2.08 20.55
CA THR A 258 15.53 2.63 19.25
C THR A 258 15.01 4.05 19.13
N ASN A 259 15.87 4.97 18.67
CA ASN A 259 15.51 6.37 18.48
C ASN A 259 15.03 6.59 17.04
N TYR A 260 13.74 6.80 16.89
CA TYR A 260 13.12 7.13 15.59
C TYR A 260 12.89 8.64 15.53
N LYS A 261 13.46 9.30 14.51
CA LYS A 261 13.24 10.72 14.25
C LYS A 261 12.26 10.96 13.12
N ASN A 262 11.97 9.92 12.37
CA ASN A 262 11.07 9.94 11.24
C ASN A 262 10.39 8.58 11.11
N ALA A 263 9.07 8.55 10.90
CA ALA A 263 8.30 7.35 10.64
C ALA A 263 7.01 7.72 9.92
N TYR A 264 6.78 7.15 8.72
CA TYR A 264 5.56 7.36 7.97
C TYR A 264 5.23 6.17 7.06
N TRP A 265 3.97 6.02 6.77
CA TRP A 265 3.39 5.04 5.85
C TRP A 265 2.83 5.78 4.64
N THR A 266 3.13 5.29 3.45
CA THR A 266 2.45 5.69 2.22
C THR A 266 1.71 4.48 1.69
N ASP A 267 0.42 4.64 1.46
CA ASP A 267 -0.49 3.63 0.95
C ASP A 267 -0.89 4.03 -0.48
N GLU A 268 -0.78 3.11 -1.43
CA GLU A 268 -1.05 3.31 -2.85
C GLU A 268 -1.94 2.18 -3.37
N MET A 269 -3.10 2.53 -3.89
CA MET A 269 -4.12 1.62 -4.40
C MET A 269 -4.16 1.65 -5.92
N THR A 270 -4.43 0.50 -6.54
CA THR A 270 -4.78 0.46 -7.96
C THR A 270 -6.12 1.16 -8.23
N ASP A 271 -6.37 1.51 -9.50
CA ASP A 271 -7.53 2.34 -9.91
C ASP A 271 -8.89 1.80 -9.50
N GLY A 272 -9.01 0.49 -9.30
CA GLY A 272 -10.24 -0.16 -8.86
C GLY A 272 -10.56 -0.03 -7.37
N LEU A 273 -9.65 0.56 -6.59
CA LEU A 273 -9.86 0.88 -5.17
C LEU A 273 -9.85 2.39 -4.96
N THR A 274 -10.57 2.86 -3.96
CA THR A 274 -10.57 4.27 -3.57
C THR A 274 -10.66 4.43 -2.06
N PHE A 275 -9.97 5.45 -1.55
CA PHE A 275 -10.01 5.87 -0.15
C PHE A 275 -10.97 7.04 -0.01
N THR A 276 -12.27 6.74 0.10
CA THR A 276 -13.35 7.73 0.12
C THR A 276 -13.28 8.64 1.35
N GLU A 277 -14.07 9.72 1.38
CA GLU A 277 -14.21 10.55 2.59
C GLU A 277 -14.76 9.76 3.79
N GLU A 278 -15.55 8.72 3.55
CA GLU A 278 -16.06 7.82 4.59
C GLU A 278 -14.92 6.95 5.12
N ASP A 279 -14.11 6.34 4.23
CA ASP A 279 -12.92 5.57 4.61
C ASP A 279 -11.93 6.42 5.42
N GLN A 280 -11.76 7.71 5.08
CA GLN A 280 -10.89 8.64 5.82
C GLN A 280 -11.38 8.88 7.26
N LYS A 281 -12.70 8.96 7.47
CA LYS A 281 -13.28 9.13 8.81
C LYS A 281 -13.13 7.88 9.67
N ASP A 282 -13.11 6.72 9.03
CA ASP A 282 -13.01 5.43 9.69
C ASP A 282 -11.55 4.99 9.95
N LEU A 283 -10.55 5.68 9.36
CA LEU A 283 -9.15 5.41 9.64
C LEU A 283 -8.85 5.61 11.13
N LYS A 284 -8.31 4.56 11.74
CA LYS A 284 -7.90 4.52 13.15
C LYS A 284 -6.41 4.25 13.23
N VAL A 285 -5.71 5.10 13.97
CA VAL A 285 -4.32 4.88 14.35
C VAL A 285 -4.30 4.49 15.83
N THR A 286 -3.68 3.35 16.15
CA THR A 286 -3.48 2.95 17.55
C THR A 286 -2.00 2.79 17.85
N ILE A 287 -1.62 3.08 19.10
CA ILE A 287 -0.27 2.89 19.62
C ILE A 287 -0.41 2.01 20.87
N ASP A 288 0.18 0.82 20.86
CA ASP A 288 0.00 -0.22 21.89
C ASP A 288 -1.48 -0.49 22.21
N GLY A 289 -2.29 -0.63 21.16
CA GLY A 289 -3.72 -0.92 21.25
C GLY A 289 -4.57 0.24 21.79
N LYS A 290 -4.00 1.42 22.02
CA LYS A 290 -4.72 2.62 22.45
C LYS A 290 -4.88 3.59 21.27
N PRO A 291 -6.05 4.23 21.11
CA PRO A 291 -6.22 5.25 20.09
C PRO A 291 -5.15 6.34 20.21
N ALA A 292 -4.52 6.69 19.10
CA ALA A 292 -3.61 7.81 19.02
C ALA A 292 -4.37 9.14 19.10
N ASP A 293 -3.76 10.15 19.72
CA ASP A 293 -4.32 11.49 19.72
C ASP A 293 -4.17 12.14 18.34
N GLN A 294 -5.05 13.08 18.00
CA GLN A 294 -4.97 13.82 16.73
C GLN A 294 -3.63 14.56 16.54
N ALA A 295 -2.93 14.87 17.63
CA ALA A 295 -1.63 15.51 17.58
C ALA A 295 -0.46 14.55 17.30
N ASP A 296 -0.68 13.22 17.36
CA ASP A 296 0.37 12.23 17.22
C ASP A 296 0.73 11.94 15.75
N TYR A 297 -0.18 12.21 14.84
CA TYR A 297 0.03 11.93 13.41
C TYR A 297 -0.63 12.97 12.50
N THR A 298 -0.21 12.96 11.25
CA THR A 298 -0.89 13.69 10.16
C THR A 298 -1.35 12.69 9.12
N LEU A 299 -2.54 12.93 8.55
CA LEU A 299 -3.09 12.20 7.41
C LEU A 299 -3.11 13.11 6.19
N THR A 300 -2.54 12.65 5.08
CA THR A 300 -2.62 13.32 3.77
C THR A 300 -3.14 12.31 2.75
N VAL A 301 -4.20 12.67 2.03
CA VAL A 301 -4.80 11.81 1.00
C VAL A 301 -4.11 12.04 -0.33
N THR A 302 -3.83 10.95 -1.04
CA THR A 302 -3.30 10.96 -2.41
C THR A 302 -4.46 10.88 -3.39
N ILE A 303 -4.43 11.73 -4.42
CA ILE A 303 -5.43 11.74 -5.49
C ILE A 303 -4.68 11.45 -6.79
N ASP A 304 -5.11 10.42 -7.51
CA ASP A 304 -4.62 10.17 -8.86
C ASP A 304 -5.07 11.29 -9.80
N ALA A 305 -4.11 11.91 -10.47
CA ALA A 305 -4.36 13.11 -11.25
C ALA A 305 -5.09 12.85 -12.58
N GLU A 306 -4.94 11.66 -13.14
CA GLU A 306 -5.56 11.28 -14.41
C GLU A 306 -7.04 10.90 -14.18
N SER A 307 -7.30 10.12 -13.15
CA SER A 307 -8.63 9.62 -12.83
C SER A 307 -9.42 10.50 -11.87
N GLY A 308 -8.75 11.34 -11.09
CA GLY A 308 -9.34 12.11 -9.99
C GLY A 308 -9.76 11.25 -8.80
N ILE A 309 -9.34 9.98 -8.76
CA ILE A 309 -9.67 9.03 -7.69
C ILE A 309 -8.72 9.25 -6.51
N GLN A 310 -9.26 9.22 -5.31
CA GLN A 310 -8.48 9.17 -4.08
C GLN A 310 -7.98 7.73 -3.90
N ASN A 311 -6.77 7.46 -4.39
CA ASN A 311 -6.22 6.11 -4.48
C ASN A 311 -5.10 5.84 -3.48
N GLY A 312 -5.02 6.58 -2.41
CA GLY A 312 -4.04 6.34 -1.37
C GLY A 312 -4.00 7.42 -0.30
N PHE A 313 -3.07 7.24 0.64
CA PHE A 313 -2.85 8.20 1.71
C PHE A 313 -1.44 8.09 2.27
N ARG A 314 -1.04 9.09 3.04
CA ARG A 314 0.16 9.08 3.87
C ARG A 314 -0.23 9.38 5.32
N VAL A 315 0.16 8.49 6.23
CA VAL A 315 0.16 8.74 7.68
C VAL A 315 1.59 8.97 8.13
N GLU A 316 1.85 10.06 8.82
CA GLU A 316 3.17 10.40 9.34
C GLU A 316 3.09 10.70 10.83
N LEU A 317 3.94 10.07 11.65
CA LEU A 317 4.04 10.38 13.06
C LEU A 317 4.65 11.77 13.26
N THR A 318 3.96 12.61 14.00
CA THR A 318 4.45 13.91 14.42
C THR A 318 5.51 13.76 15.54
N LYS A 319 6.09 14.86 15.99
CA LYS A 319 7.02 14.83 17.14
C LYS A 319 6.39 14.21 18.40
N PRO A 320 5.12 14.51 18.80
CA PRO A 320 4.44 13.79 19.89
C PRO A 320 4.27 12.31 19.63
N GLY A 321 3.85 11.91 18.42
CA GLY A 321 3.71 10.50 18.05
C GLY A 321 5.02 9.74 18.07
N LEU A 322 6.08 10.31 17.48
CA LEU A 322 7.42 9.74 17.55
C LEU A 322 7.91 9.53 18.98
N ALA A 323 7.59 10.45 19.91
CA ALA A 323 7.93 10.29 21.32
C ALA A 323 7.21 9.11 22.00
N LYS A 324 6.11 8.62 21.42
CA LYS A 324 5.37 7.45 21.92
C LYS A 324 6.01 6.13 21.48
N VAL A 325 6.79 6.12 20.40
CA VAL A 325 7.42 4.92 19.82
C VAL A 325 8.95 4.90 19.97
N SER A 326 9.60 6.05 20.15
CA SER A 326 11.05 6.16 20.28
C SER A 326 11.53 5.94 21.71
N ASP A 327 12.71 5.30 21.85
CA ASP A 327 13.46 5.12 23.10
C ASP A 327 12.61 4.49 24.22
N LYS A 328 11.77 3.49 23.86
CA LYS A 328 10.95 2.75 24.80
C LYS A 328 11.70 1.52 25.32
N ASP A 329 11.33 1.07 26.50
CA ASP A 329 11.93 -0.13 27.10
C ASP A 329 11.50 -1.44 26.44
N ASP A 330 10.27 -1.49 25.92
CA ASP A 330 9.67 -2.61 25.21
C ASP A 330 9.31 -2.20 23.77
N ASP A 331 9.12 -3.19 22.89
CA ASP A 331 8.62 -2.96 21.53
C ASP A 331 7.24 -2.31 21.56
N VAL A 332 7.00 -1.35 20.66
CA VAL A 332 5.74 -0.61 20.54
C VAL A 332 5.05 -0.97 19.24
N THR A 333 3.81 -1.41 19.31
CA THR A 333 3.00 -1.70 18.13
C THR A 333 2.17 -0.50 17.70
N VAL A 334 2.24 -0.15 16.42
CA VAL A 334 1.35 0.83 15.78
C VAL A 334 0.51 0.12 14.74
N ASP A 335 -0.82 0.23 14.85
CA ASP A 335 -1.75 -0.27 13.85
C ASP A 335 -2.45 0.90 13.15
N LEU A 336 -2.47 0.84 11.81
CA LEU A 336 -3.35 1.63 10.96
C LEU A 336 -4.50 0.72 10.52
N VAL A 337 -5.71 0.99 10.98
CA VAL A 337 -6.92 0.25 10.60
C VAL A 337 -7.80 1.15 9.76
N TYR A 338 -8.13 0.74 8.54
CA TYR A 338 -8.89 1.55 7.59
C TYR A 338 -9.63 0.67 6.59
N THR A 339 -10.48 1.27 5.77
CA THR A 339 -11.14 0.62 4.65
C THR A 339 -10.72 1.26 3.33
N ALA A 340 -10.86 0.50 2.25
CA ALA A 340 -10.82 1.00 0.88
C ALA A 340 -12.04 0.46 0.13
N THR A 341 -12.71 1.32 -0.65
CA THR A 341 -13.93 0.94 -1.36
C THR A 341 -13.60 0.45 -2.77
N VAL A 342 -14.11 -0.73 -3.14
CA VAL A 342 -14.03 -1.25 -4.52
C VAL A 342 -14.89 -0.38 -5.42
N ASN A 343 -14.28 0.29 -6.40
CA ASN A 343 -14.95 1.27 -7.25
C ASN A 343 -15.27 0.73 -8.66
N SER A 344 -15.88 1.57 -9.50
CA SER A 344 -16.35 1.19 -10.85
C SER A 344 -15.23 0.94 -11.88
N LYS A 345 -13.97 1.25 -11.56
CA LYS A 345 -12.83 0.96 -12.44
C LYS A 345 -12.25 -0.43 -12.21
N SER A 346 -12.61 -1.08 -11.09
CA SER A 346 -12.23 -2.47 -10.87
C SER A 346 -12.79 -3.35 -11.99
N VAL A 347 -11.94 -4.19 -12.55
CA VAL A 347 -12.27 -5.03 -13.70
C VAL A 347 -12.50 -6.46 -13.23
N VAL A 348 -13.57 -7.07 -13.74
CA VAL A 348 -13.93 -8.45 -13.37
C VAL A 348 -12.75 -9.41 -13.62
N ASN A 349 -12.47 -10.28 -12.65
CA ASN A 349 -11.36 -11.25 -12.66
C ASN A 349 -9.95 -10.66 -12.68
N ILE A 350 -9.79 -9.36 -12.50
CA ILE A 350 -8.46 -8.73 -12.37
C ILE A 350 -8.29 -8.30 -10.93
N PRO A 351 -7.29 -8.83 -10.20
CA PRO A 351 -7.03 -8.42 -8.83
C PRO A 351 -6.59 -6.97 -8.73
N GLU A 352 -7.19 -6.25 -7.80
CA GLU A 352 -6.75 -4.92 -7.36
C GLU A 352 -5.76 -5.07 -6.21
N THR A 353 -4.72 -4.23 -6.20
CA THR A 353 -3.71 -4.19 -5.15
C THR A 353 -3.82 -2.91 -4.32
N ASN A 354 -3.37 -3.02 -3.08
CA ASN A 354 -3.31 -1.91 -2.15
C ASN A 354 -1.98 -1.97 -1.42
N ASP A 355 -0.98 -1.29 -1.98
CA ASP A 355 0.41 -1.38 -1.55
C ASP A 355 0.68 -0.42 -0.38
N VAL A 356 1.53 -0.82 0.57
CA VAL A 356 2.03 0.06 1.61
C VAL A 356 3.54 0.10 1.62
N THR A 357 4.08 1.30 1.72
CA THR A 357 5.50 1.56 1.94
C THR A 357 5.68 2.21 3.30
N PHE A 358 6.40 1.56 4.21
CA PHE A 358 6.79 2.13 5.48
C PHE A 358 8.22 2.67 5.43
N ILE A 359 8.40 3.89 5.85
CA ILE A 359 9.69 4.58 5.85
C ILE A 359 9.99 5.09 7.25
N TYR A 360 11.20 4.78 7.75
CA TYR A 360 11.66 5.18 9.07
C TYR A 360 13.16 5.44 9.12
N GLY A 361 13.61 6.22 10.08
CA GLY A 361 15.03 6.50 10.28
C GLY A 361 15.33 7.58 11.29
N ASN A 362 16.59 8.05 11.27
CA ASN A 362 17.11 9.10 12.12
C ASN A 362 17.23 10.44 11.40
N ASP A 363 16.82 10.53 10.13
CA ASP A 363 16.86 11.78 9.40
C ASP A 363 15.88 12.77 10.02
N GLN A 364 16.31 14.02 10.17
CA GLN A 364 15.39 15.04 10.61
C GLN A 364 14.37 15.28 9.51
N ARG A 365 13.12 15.49 9.90
CA ARG A 365 12.08 15.88 8.97
C ARG A 365 12.51 17.15 8.24
N PHE A 366 12.76 17.00 6.94
CA PHE A 366 13.05 18.12 6.05
C PHE A 366 11.77 18.63 5.38
N GLY A 367 10.88 17.73 4.98
CA GLY A 367 9.67 18.03 4.23
C GLY A 367 8.58 18.73 5.06
N ASN A 368 7.70 19.41 4.36
CA ASN A 368 6.48 20.00 4.88
C ASN A 368 5.30 19.72 3.93
N THR A 369 4.09 20.08 4.36
CA THR A 369 2.88 19.95 3.55
C THR A 369 2.78 21.09 2.53
N PRO A 370 2.38 20.82 1.28
CA PRO A 370 2.09 21.86 0.29
C PRO A 370 1.06 22.87 0.81
N GLN A 371 1.37 24.16 0.68
CA GLN A 371 0.49 25.24 1.09
C GLN A 371 -0.16 25.91 -0.11
N PRO A 372 -1.46 26.25 -0.05
CA PRO A 372 -2.12 26.96 -1.14
C PRO A 372 -1.63 28.41 -1.26
N THR A 373 -1.59 28.92 -2.48
CA THR A 373 -1.25 30.31 -2.79
C THR A 373 -2.12 30.88 -3.91
N PHE A 374 -2.22 32.21 -3.98
CA PHE A 374 -2.88 32.89 -5.11
C PHE A 374 -1.95 32.98 -6.31
N PRO A 375 -2.47 32.97 -7.55
CA PRO A 375 -1.68 33.31 -8.72
C PRO A 375 -1.19 34.77 -8.65
N ASN A 376 -0.18 35.11 -9.43
CA ASN A 376 0.27 36.47 -9.57
C ASN A 376 -0.78 37.34 -10.34
N ASP A 377 -0.52 38.63 -10.50
CA ASP A 377 -1.46 39.56 -11.17
C ASP A 377 -1.65 39.25 -12.66
N ASP A 378 -0.70 38.54 -13.28
CA ASP A 378 -0.77 38.05 -14.67
C ASP A 378 -1.56 36.71 -14.78
N LYS A 379 -2.21 36.25 -13.71
CA LYS A 379 -2.94 34.97 -13.63
C LYS A 379 -2.06 33.75 -13.79
N GLU A 380 -0.83 33.82 -13.32
CA GLU A 380 0.15 32.74 -13.43
C GLU A 380 0.59 32.23 -12.08
N LEU A 381 0.90 30.92 -12.01
CA LEU A 381 1.56 30.27 -10.89
C LEU A 381 2.74 29.47 -11.42
N THR A 382 3.93 29.75 -10.94
CA THR A 382 5.16 29.04 -11.31
C THR A 382 5.56 28.05 -10.23
N VAL A 383 5.86 26.82 -10.63
CA VAL A 383 6.59 25.85 -9.80
C VAL A 383 8.06 25.88 -10.20
N SER A 384 8.95 25.86 -9.20
CA SER A 384 10.38 25.62 -9.41
C SER A 384 10.86 24.50 -8.53
N LYS A 385 11.75 23.66 -9.09
CA LYS A 385 12.25 22.43 -8.44
C LYS A 385 13.77 22.44 -8.32
N SER A 386 14.26 22.08 -7.14
CA SER A 386 15.68 21.80 -6.92
C SER A 386 15.85 20.58 -6.03
N PHE A 387 17.07 20.06 -5.98
CA PHE A 387 17.44 18.89 -5.22
C PHE A 387 18.64 19.22 -4.34
N VAL A 388 18.66 18.62 -3.15
CA VAL A 388 19.82 18.66 -2.26
C VAL A 388 20.15 17.26 -1.79
N ASP A 389 21.41 17.03 -1.45
CA ASP A 389 21.86 15.78 -0.86
C ASP A 389 21.48 15.70 0.64
N VAL A 390 21.95 14.65 1.33
CA VAL A 390 21.69 14.45 2.77
C VAL A 390 22.28 15.54 3.65
N GLU A 391 23.35 16.16 3.23
CA GLU A 391 24.01 17.28 3.90
C GLU A 391 23.31 18.61 3.66
N GLY A 392 22.46 18.69 2.61
CA GLY A 392 21.75 19.90 2.20
C GLY A 392 22.49 20.70 1.13
N GLU A 393 23.53 20.10 0.51
CA GLU A 393 24.25 20.71 -0.61
C GLU A 393 23.50 20.42 -1.94
N ASP A 394 23.61 21.34 -2.88
CA ASP A 394 22.95 21.21 -4.18
C ASP A 394 23.33 19.90 -4.88
N LYS A 395 22.32 19.22 -5.41
CA LYS A 395 22.47 17.96 -6.12
C LYS A 395 21.79 18.05 -7.48
N GLU A 396 22.50 17.63 -8.50
CA GLU A 396 21.94 17.48 -9.83
C GLU A 396 21.09 16.21 -9.96
N PRO A 397 19.90 16.28 -10.60
CA PRO A 397 19.11 15.10 -10.90
C PRO A 397 19.86 14.20 -11.90
N LYS A 398 19.66 12.89 -11.78
CA LYS A 398 20.30 11.93 -12.68
C LYS A 398 19.52 11.80 -13.98
N PRO A 399 20.20 11.50 -15.11
CA PRO A 399 19.53 11.16 -16.35
C PRO A 399 18.45 10.10 -16.17
N GLY A 400 17.25 10.35 -16.72
CA GLY A 400 16.06 9.50 -16.56
C GLY A 400 15.26 9.74 -15.28
N GLU A 401 15.78 10.51 -14.32
CA GLU A 401 15.02 10.90 -13.13
C GLU A 401 13.87 11.82 -13.52
N SER A 402 12.68 11.54 -13.02
CA SER A 402 11.49 12.31 -13.37
C SER A 402 10.63 12.61 -12.15
N ILE A 403 9.98 13.78 -12.17
CA ILE A 403 9.07 14.25 -11.13
C ILE A 403 7.83 14.84 -11.78
N THR A 404 6.67 14.59 -11.21
CA THR A 404 5.39 15.13 -11.66
C THR A 404 4.81 16.05 -10.59
N PHE A 405 4.32 17.22 -11.02
CA PHE A 405 3.56 18.14 -10.18
C PHE A 405 2.14 18.25 -10.65
N ASP A 406 1.23 18.23 -9.70
CA ASP A 406 -0.20 18.50 -9.89
C ASP A 406 -0.57 19.85 -9.30
N LEU A 407 -1.37 20.61 -10.03
CA LEU A 407 -1.96 21.85 -9.58
C LEU A 407 -3.43 21.61 -9.21
N PHE A 408 -3.76 21.76 -7.95
CA PHE A 408 -5.13 21.66 -7.47
C PHE A 408 -5.71 23.03 -7.12
N ASP A 409 -6.98 23.22 -7.41
CA ASP A 409 -7.77 24.29 -6.83
C ASP A 409 -8.01 23.97 -5.36
N ALA A 410 -7.56 24.85 -4.46
CA ALA A 410 -7.58 24.58 -3.02
C ALA A 410 -9.00 24.71 -2.41
N GLN A 411 -9.97 25.24 -3.14
CA GLN A 411 -11.33 25.44 -2.65
C GLN A 411 -12.29 24.27 -2.99
N ASP A 412 -12.08 23.63 -4.15
CA ASP A 412 -12.91 22.51 -4.59
C ASP A 412 -12.15 21.21 -4.78
N GLY A 413 -10.82 21.22 -4.54
CA GLY A 413 -9.94 20.05 -4.64
C GLY A 413 -9.72 19.56 -6.07
N LYS A 414 -10.22 20.26 -7.10
CA LYS A 414 -10.13 19.78 -8.48
C LYS A 414 -8.74 20.01 -9.08
N LEU A 415 -8.26 19.01 -9.79
CA LEU A 415 -7.06 19.10 -10.62
C LEU A 415 -7.27 20.14 -11.72
N LYS A 416 -6.30 21.04 -11.89
CA LYS A 416 -6.28 22.10 -12.91
C LYS A 416 -5.18 21.91 -13.94
N GLY A 417 -4.16 21.15 -13.62
CA GLY A 417 -3.07 20.88 -14.55
C GLY A 417 -2.02 19.96 -13.92
N THR A 418 -1.30 19.27 -14.77
CA THR A 418 -0.19 18.41 -14.41
C THR A 418 1.02 18.79 -15.25
N VAL A 419 2.22 18.72 -14.68
CA VAL A 419 3.46 18.87 -15.42
C VAL A 419 4.48 17.84 -14.96
N LYS A 420 5.12 17.17 -15.93
CA LYS A 420 6.19 16.20 -15.68
C LYS A 420 7.52 16.75 -16.16
N PHE A 421 8.52 16.68 -15.31
CA PHE A 421 9.91 16.95 -15.64
C PHE A 421 10.67 15.63 -15.76
N THR A 422 11.60 15.53 -16.71
CA THR A 422 12.50 14.39 -16.88
C THR A 422 13.90 14.89 -17.24
N GLN A 423 14.91 14.50 -16.46
CA GLN A 423 16.31 14.81 -16.75
C GLN A 423 16.82 14.01 -17.95
N ASN A 424 17.48 14.68 -18.89
CA ASN A 424 18.11 14.08 -20.06
C ASN A 424 19.63 13.93 -19.84
N ASP A 425 20.32 13.28 -20.78
CA ASP A 425 21.76 12.98 -20.67
C ASP A 425 22.72 14.16 -20.88
N ASN A 426 22.22 15.34 -21.36
CA ASN A 426 23.08 16.42 -21.88
C ASN A 426 22.80 17.78 -21.20
N GLU A 427 22.72 17.84 -19.89
CA GLU A 427 22.37 19.06 -19.15
C GLU A 427 21.09 19.74 -19.69
N THR A 428 20.15 18.92 -20.12
CA THR A 428 18.82 19.34 -20.55
C THR A 428 17.77 18.58 -19.78
N TYR A 429 16.58 19.12 -19.71
CA TYR A 429 15.42 18.40 -19.21
C TYR A 429 14.22 18.52 -20.14
N THR A 430 13.36 17.54 -20.10
CA THR A 430 12.08 17.52 -20.81
C THR A 430 10.97 17.97 -19.88
N VAL A 431 10.13 18.89 -20.34
CA VAL A 431 8.90 19.32 -19.67
C VAL A 431 7.72 18.84 -20.49
N ASN A 432 6.79 18.10 -19.87
CA ASN A 432 5.55 17.63 -20.46
C ASN A 432 4.37 18.09 -19.61
N ASP A 433 3.47 18.87 -20.19
CA ASP A 433 2.25 19.38 -19.55
C ASP A 433 0.98 18.66 -20.05
N GLY A 434 1.15 17.48 -20.67
CA GLY A 434 0.08 16.71 -21.29
C GLY A 434 -0.23 17.09 -22.74
N THR A 435 0.41 18.14 -23.29
CA THR A 435 0.20 18.57 -24.68
C THR A 435 1.37 18.19 -25.59
N GLU A 436 2.60 18.48 -25.18
CA GLU A 436 3.81 18.19 -25.94
C GLU A 436 5.05 18.10 -25.04
N ASP A 437 6.08 17.39 -25.51
CA ASP A 437 7.39 17.35 -24.87
C ASP A 437 8.22 18.58 -25.33
N LYS A 438 8.70 19.38 -24.36
CA LYS A 438 9.61 20.51 -24.58
C LYS A 438 10.94 20.22 -23.92
N THR A 439 12.02 20.23 -24.72
CA THR A 439 13.39 20.15 -24.19
C THR A 439 13.88 21.55 -23.80
N VAL A 440 14.35 21.67 -22.55
CA VAL A 440 14.87 22.92 -21.97
C VAL A 440 16.34 22.72 -21.59
N GLN A 441 17.16 23.75 -21.79
CA GLN A 441 18.57 23.76 -21.39
C GLN A 441 18.72 24.08 -19.90
N GLY A 442 19.70 23.45 -19.25
CA GLY A 442 20.01 23.67 -17.85
C GLY A 442 19.29 22.65 -16.92
N ASN A 443 19.41 22.88 -15.64
CA ASN A 443 18.89 22.00 -14.58
C ASN A 443 17.86 22.71 -13.68
N ASP A 444 17.48 23.93 -14.03
CA ASP A 444 16.47 24.71 -13.31
C ASP A 444 15.07 24.28 -13.75
N TRP A 445 14.56 23.24 -13.16
CA TRP A 445 13.23 22.71 -13.48
C TRP A 445 12.14 23.70 -13.07
N THR A 446 11.56 24.39 -14.04
CA THR A 446 10.51 25.39 -13.83
C THR A 446 9.37 25.21 -14.84
N TYR A 447 8.15 25.44 -14.36
CA TYR A 447 6.96 25.46 -15.21
C TYR A 447 5.95 26.48 -14.68
N THR A 448 5.20 27.13 -15.59
CA THR A 448 4.23 28.18 -15.27
C THR A 448 2.85 27.82 -15.82
N TRP A 449 1.90 27.56 -14.94
CA TRP A 449 0.48 27.50 -15.30
C TRP A 449 -0.06 28.90 -15.53
N LYS A 450 -0.93 29.05 -16.53
CA LYS A 450 -1.48 30.33 -16.97
C LYS A 450 -2.99 30.36 -16.88
N ASP A 451 -3.56 31.55 -17.07
CA ASP A 451 -5.02 31.80 -17.10
C ASP A 451 -5.77 31.35 -15.85
N LEU A 452 -5.11 31.37 -14.70
CA LEU A 452 -5.69 30.99 -13.40
C LEU A 452 -6.64 32.10 -12.88
N ASN A 453 -7.60 31.67 -12.06
CA ASN A 453 -8.54 32.62 -11.44
C ASN A 453 -7.88 33.35 -10.26
N LEU A 454 -7.85 34.69 -10.29
CA LEU A 454 -7.24 35.52 -9.26
C LEU A 454 -7.92 35.47 -7.89
N GLU A 455 -9.19 35.01 -7.84
CA GLU A 455 -9.97 34.91 -6.60
C GLU A 455 -9.83 33.53 -5.94
N ARG A 456 -9.08 32.61 -6.55
CA ARG A 456 -8.90 31.26 -6.07
C ARG A 456 -7.45 30.99 -5.67
N GLN A 457 -7.28 30.18 -4.63
CA GLN A 457 -5.97 29.66 -4.25
C GLN A 457 -5.73 28.31 -4.92
N TYR A 458 -4.48 28.06 -5.22
CA TYR A 458 -4.04 26.83 -5.85
C TYR A 458 -2.93 26.18 -5.01
N LYS A 459 -2.92 24.85 -4.99
CA LYS A 459 -1.93 24.05 -4.28
C LYS A 459 -1.14 23.22 -5.27
N VAL A 460 0.18 23.35 -5.26
CA VAL A 460 1.11 22.51 -6.04
C VAL A 460 1.50 21.31 -5.19
N VAL A 461 1.34 20.12 -5.73
CA VAL A 461 1.66 18.85 -5.05
C VAL A 461 2.61 18.06 -5.92
N GLU A 462 3.72 17.62 -5.35
CA GLU A 462 4.64 16.69 -6.01
C GLU A 462 4.13 15.27 -5.86
N ARG A 463 4.07 14.56 -6.97
CA ARG A 463 3.70 13.17 -7.05
C ARG A 463 4.96 12.29 -6.96
N ASP A 464 4.88 11.17 -6.27
CA ASP A 464 5.91 10.12 -6.24
C ASP A 464 7.28 10.58 -5.68
N LEU A 465 7.34 10.78 -4.36
CA LEU A 465 8.54 11.22 -3.63
C LEU A 465 9.59 10.11 -3.38
N LYS A 466 9.69 9.09 -4.22
CA LYS A 466 10.59 7.94 -4.02
C LYS A 466 12.00 8.37 -3.62
N GLY A 467 12.36 8.12 -2.36
CA GLY A 467 13.68 8.41 -1.83
C GLY A 467 13.97 9.88 -1.51
N PHE A 468 12.96 10.76 -1.56
CA PHE A 468 13.11 12.19 -1.24
C PHE A 468 12.12 12.63 -0.15
N GLN A 469 12.47 13.72 0.53
CA GLN A 469 11.57 14.53 1.34
C GLN A 469 11.41 15.90 0.67
N ALA A 470 10.18 16.30 0.35
CA ALA A 470 9.93 17.58 -0.32
C ALA A 470 9.62 18.70 0.68
N GLN A 471 10.28 19.82 0.55
CA GLN A 471 9.96 21.06 1.23
C GLN A 471 9.36 22.08 0.26
N TYR A 472 8.17 22.56 0.59
CA TYR A 472 7.42 23.54 -0.19
C TYR A 472 7.52 24.91 0.45
N THR A 473 7.76 25.91 -0.38
CA THR A 473 7.66 27.33 0.01
C THR A 473 6.77 28.02 -1.01
N SER A 474 5.58 28.44 -0.58
CA SER A 474 4.58 29.05 -1.45
C SER A 474 4.44 30.54 -1.14
N GLU A 475 4.51 31.36 -2.17
CA GLU A 475 4.25 32.80 -2.18
C GLU A 475 3.34 33.16 -3.37
N LYS A 476 2.77 34.34 -3.41
CA LYS A 476 1.87 34.76 -4.51
C LYS A 476 2.54 34.56 -5.88
N GLY A 477 1.94 33.69 -6.69
CA GLY A 477 2.40 33.37 -8.05
C GLY A 477 3.57 32.40 -8.13
N LYS A 478 4.04 31.84 -7.01
CA LYS A 478 5.18 30.92 -7.03
C LYS A 478 5.13 29.87 -5.92
N THR A 479 5.48 28.66 -6.26
CA THR A 479 5.80 27.58 -5.32
C THR A 479 7.20 27.03 -5.62
N VAL A 480 8.09 27.08 -4.64
CA VAL A 480 9.43 26.47 -4.71
C VAL A 480 9.37 25.12 -3.99
N VAL A 481 9.86 24.09 -4.64
CA VAL A 481 9.92 22.74 -4.08
C VAL A 481 11.36 22.26 -4.08
N VAL A 482 11.88 21.97 -2.90
CA VAL A 482 13.23 21.43 -2.71
C VAL A 482 13.12 19.98 -2.26
N ASN A 483 13.71 19.05 -3.01
CA ASN A 483 13.81 17.65 -2.59
C ASN A 483 15.15 17.37 -1.94
N LYS A 484 15.10 16.87 -0.72
CA LYS A 484 16.26 16.34 -0.02
C LYS A 484 16.30 14.82 -0.15
N VAL A 485 17.45 14.26 -0.51
CA VAL A 485 17.66 12.80 -0.51
C VAL A 485 17.39 12.26 0.88
N SER A 486 16.46 11.32 0.97
CA SER A 486 16.18 10.61 2.21
C SER A 486 16.99 9.32 2.26
N ASN A 487 17.79 9.17 3.31
CA ASN A 487 18.51 7.93 3.61
C ASN A 487 17.75 7.06 4.63
N ASN A 488 16.43 7.26 4.77
CA ASN A 488 15.60 6.45 5.64
C ASN A 488 15.51 5.00 5.12
N THR A 489 15.27 4.07 6.02
CA THR A 489 15.01 2.68 5.67
C THR A 489 13.58 2.54 5.16
N THR A 490 13.42 1.81 4.04
CA THR A 490 12.13 1.52 3.43
C THR A 490 11.79 0.04 3.62
N VAL A 491 10.56 -0.25 4.01
CA VAL A 491 10.02 -1.61 4.17
C VAL A 491 8.72 -1.71 3.38
N ASN A 492 8.64 -2.70 2.50
CA ASN A 492 7.44 -3.04 1.73
C ASN A 492 7.01 -4.46 2.16
N PRO A 493 5.93 -4.63 2.91
CA PRO A 493 5.38 -5.95 3.22
C PRO A 493 4.72 -6.54 1.97
N LYS A 494 4.33 -7.81 2.03
CA LYS A 494 3.39 -8.39 1.07
C LYS A 494 1.98 -7.89 1.38
N GLU A 495 1.17 -7.70 0.36
CA GLU A 495 -0.18 -7.16 0.49
C GLU A 495 -1.22 -8.14 -0.03
N PRO A 496 -2.44 -8.13 0.55
CA PRO A 496 -3.57 -8.90 0.06
C PRO A 496 -4.19 -8.25 -1.18
N HIS A 497 -4.80 -9.06 -2.04
CA HIS A 497 -5.45 -8.62 -3.27
C HIS A 497 -6.97 -8.75 -3.19
N VAL A 498 -7.67 -7.91 -3.93
CA VAL A 498 -9.13 -7.88 -4.00
C VAL A 498 -9.59 -8.13 -5.43
N VAL A 499 -10.61 -8.96 -5.60
CA VAL A 499 -11.17 -9.28 -6.90
C VAL A 499 -12.70 -9.28 -6.82
N HIS A 500 -13.39 -9.04 -7.92
CA HIS A 500 -14.81 -9.33 -8.08
C HIS A 500 -15.07 -10.16 -9.33
N TYR A 501 -16.25 -10.78 -9.37
CA TYR A 501 -16.62 -11.72 -10.40
C TYR A 501 -17.92 -11.34 -11.11
N GLY A 502 -18.30 -12.10 -12.13
CA GLY A 502 -19.52 -11.87 -12.89
C GLY A 502 -19.92 -13.05 -13.75
N LYS A 503 -21.08 -12.95 -14.42
CA LYS A 503 -21.60 -13.95 -15.36
C LYS A 503 -22.29 -13.29 -16.54
N LYS A 504 -22.08 -13.84 -17.73
CA LYS A 504 -22.75 -13.46 -18.98
C LYS A 504 -23.89 -14.41 -19.29
N PHE A 505 -24.95 -13.91 -19.94
CA PHE A 505 -26.14 -14.68 -20.29
C PHE A 505 -26.61 -14.39 -21.71
N VAL A 506 -27.35 -15.35 -22.26
CA VAL A 506 -28.03 -15.21 -23.54
C VAL A 506 -29.47 -15.68 -23.39
N LYS A 507 -30.45 -14.85 -23.77
CA LYS A 507 -31.86 -15.19 -23.86
C LYS A 507 -32.15 -15.77 -25.22
N ALA A 508 -32.81 -16.93 -25.25
CA ALA A 508 -33.15 -17.61 -26.49
C ALA A 508 -34.50 -18.33 -26.42
N ASP A 509 -35.11 -18.57 -27.61
CA ASP A 509 -36.24 -19.49 -27.77
C ASP A 509 -35.76 -20.94 -27.56
N GLU A 510 -36.48 -21.70 -26.74
CA GLU A 510 -36.11 -23.08 -26.40
C GLU A 510 -36.10 -24.00 -27.62
N ALA A 511 -37.01 -23.80 -28.56
CA ALA A 511 -37.21 -24.69 -29.70
C ALA A 511 -36.35 -24.33 -30.90
N THR A 512 -36.19 -23.04 -31.20
CA THR A 512 -35.50 -22.56 -32.41
C THR A 512 -34.08 -22.08 -32.14
N GLY A 513 -33.74 -21.71 -30.88
CA GLY A 513 -32.49 -21.09 -30.56
C GLY A 513 -32.41 -19.60 -30.93
N ASP A 514 -33.49 -19.04 -31.47
CA ASP A 514 -33.51 -17.62 -31.83
C ASP A 514 -33.28 -16.73 -30.61
N ARG A 515 -32.53 -15.66 -30.80
CA ARG A 515 -32.22 -14.70 -29.74
C ARG A 515 -33.44 -13.83 -29.43
N LEU A 516 -33.70 -13.60 -28.14
CA LEU A 516 -34.89 -12.93 -27.65
C LEU A 516 -34.57 -11.64 -26.93
N GLU A 517 -35.09 -10.53 -27.46
CA GLU A 517 -34.97 -9.19 -26.88
C GLU A 517 -36.08 -8.95 -25.85
N GLY A 518 -35.76 -8.12 -24.81
CA GLY A 518 -36.73 -7.52 -23.89
C GLY A 518 -37.16 -8.43 -22.73
N ALA A 519 -36.49 -9.53 -22.48
CA ALA A 519 -36.66 -10.24 -21.21
C ALA A 519 -36.03 -9.45 -20.09
N VAL A 520 -36.72 -9.33 -18.95
CA VAL A 520 -36.22 -8.58 -17.77
C VAL A 520 -36.05 -9.52 -16.58
N PHE A 521 -34.89 -9.43 -15.93
CA PHE A 521 -34.54 -10.26 -14.80
C PHE A 521 -34.14 -9.42 -13.59
N ALA A 522 -34.47 -9.91 -12.39
CA ALA A 522 -33.82 -9.52 -11.14
C ALA A 522 -32.78 -10.56 -10.73
N VAL A 523 -31.78 -10.13 -9.98
CA VAL A 523 -30.76 -11.02 -9.39
C VAL A 523 -31.09 -11.25 -7.93
N LYS A 524 -31.12 -12.52 -7.51
CA LYS A 524 -31.38 -12.93 -6.13
C LYS A 524 -30.19 -13.70 -5.60
N ASN A 525 -29.78 -13.41 -4.37
CA ASN A 525 -28.74 -14.14 -3.67
C ASN A 525 -29.26 -15.52 -3.22
N ALA A 526 -28.58 -16.58 -3.62
CA ALA A 526 -28.91 -17.98 -3.30
C ALA A 526 -27.79 -18.67 -2.50
N ASN A 527 -26.87 -17.90 -1.91
CA ASN A 527 -25.76 -18.41 -1.14
C ASN A 527 -26.22 -19.24 0.08
N THR A 528 -25.38 -20.17 0.49
CA THR A 528 -25.58 -21.04 1.66
C THR A 528 -24.59 -20.66 2.77
N ASP A 529 -24.69 -21.33 3.92
CA ASP A 529 -23.90 -21.03 5.13
C ASP A 529 -22.35 -21.10 4.93
N GLU A 530 -21.89 -21.74 3.86
CA GLU A 530 -20.44 -21.86 3.57
C GLU A 530 -19.91 -20.75 2.67
N GLN A 531 -20.78 -19.87 2.16
CA GLN A 531 -20.41 -18.83 1.20
C GLN A 531 -20.32 -17.46 1.87
N ARG A 532 -19.39 -16.63 1.37
CA ARG A 532 -19.08 -15.32 1.98
C ARG A 532 -20.31 -14.40 2.11
N ASP A 533 -21.18 -14.36 1.10
CA ASP A 533 -22.33 -13.44 1.05
C ASP A 533 -23.63 -14.07 1.58
N VAL A 534 -23.52 -15.14 2.39
CA VAL A 534 -24.66 -15.86 2.98
C VAL A 534 -25.59 -14.98 3.82
N LYS A 535 -25.05 -13.91 4.42
CA LYS A 535 -25.84 -12.96 5.21
C LYS A 535 -26.97 -12.29 4.42
N HIS A 536 -26.87 -12.29 3.10
CA HIS A 536 -27.86 -11.73 2.18
C HIS A 536 -28.70 -12.80 1.46
N ALA A 537 -28.62 -14.04 1.90
CA ALA A 537 -29.34 -15.16 1.30
C ALA A 537 -30.84 -14.87 1.17
N GLY A 538 -31.39 -15.04 -0.02
CA GLY A 538 -32.78 -14.79 -0.33
C GLY A 538 -33.14 -13.31 -0.67
N GLU A 539 -32.20 -12.41 -0.55
CA GLU A 539 -32.38 -10.98 -0.90
C GLU A 539 -32.14 -10.73 -2.40
N TYR A 540 -32.71 -9.62 -2.89
CA TYR A 540 -32.55 -9.17 -4.26
C TYR A 540 -31.57 -8.03 -4.37
N LEU A 541 -30.84 -7.98 -5.49
CA LEU A 541 -29.94 -6.89 -5.79
C LEU A 541 -30.76 -5.61 -6.11
N VAL A 542 -30.49 -4.55 -5.40
CA VAL A 542 -31.15 -3.25 -5.54
C VAL A 542 -30.13 -2.13 -5.69
N TYR A 543 -30.58 -0.99 -6.25
CA TYR A 543 -29.81 0.24 -6.19
C TYR A 543 -29.94 0.88 -4.81
N LYS A 544 -28.83 1.38 -4.26
CA LYS A 544 -28.88 2.21 -3.05
C LYS A 544 -29.68 3.49 -3.34
N THR A 545 -30.51 3.90 -2.41
CA THR A 545 -31.48 5.00 -2.58
C THR A 545 -30.97 6.30 -1.95
N ASP A 546 -30.29 7.15 -2.69
CA ASP A 546 -30.06 8.55 -2.37
C ASP A 546 -30.10 9.43 -3.64
N SER A 547 -30.11 10.76 -3.50
CA SER A 547 -30.31 11.69 -4.62
C SER A 547 -29.22 11.66 -5.69
N GLU A 548 -27.97 11.36 -5.32
CA GLU A 548 -26.85 11.24 -6.27
C GLU A 548 -26.96 9.97 -7.11
N LYS A 549 -27.42 8.88 -6.49
CA LYS A 549 -27.64 7.59 -7.14
C LYS A 549 -28.79 7.62 -8.13
N GLU A 550 -29.80 8.43 -7.88
CA GLU A 550 -30.87 8.69 -8.84
C GLU A 550 -30.37 9.40 -10.10
N ALA A 551 -29.44 10.36 -9.97
CA ALA A 551 -28.81 11.03 -11.10
C ALA A 551 -27.96 10.06 -11.94
N ASP A 552 -27.15 9.21 -11.30
CA ASP A 552 -26.36 8.17 -11.97
C ASP A 552 -27.23 7.17 -12.73
N ARG A 553 -28.36 6.78 -12.11
CA ARG A 553 -29.35 5.89 -12.72
C ARG A 553 -30.01 6.53 -13.93
N ALA A 554 -30.41 7.80 -13.83
CA ALA A 554 -31.00 8.53 -14.95
C ALA A 554 -30.00 8.64 -16.13
N ALA A 555 -28.74 8.97 -15.83
CA ALA A 555 -27.68 9.05 -16.85
C ALA A 555 -27.41 7.68 -17.53
N TYR A 556 -27.44 6.59 -16.78
CA TYR A 556 -27.33 5.24 -17.36
C TYR A 556 -28.54 4.91 -18.26
N LEU A 557 -29.75 5.14 -17.78
CA LEU A 557 -30.97 4.83 -18.54
C LEU A 557 -31.04 5.63 -19.86
N GLU A 558 -30.56 6.88 -19.88
CA GLU A 558 -30.50 7.71 -21.08
C GLU A 558 -29.57 7.09 -22.14
N VAL A 559 -28.33 6.76 -21.79
CA VAL A 559 -27.39 6.17 -22.73
C VAL A 559 -27.77 4.75 -23.13
N LYS A 560 -28.41 3.99 -22.21
CA LYS A 560 -28.93 2.64 -22.51
C LYS A 560 -30.07 2.70 -23.53
N ALA A 561 -30.99 3.63 -23.38
CA ALA A 561 -32.08 3.82 -24.34
C ALA A 561 -31.57 4.21 -25.73
N ALA A 562 -30.54 5.08 -25.81
CA ALA A 562 -29.92 5.41 -27.09
C ALA A 562 -29.25 4.19 -27.74
N TYR A 563 -28.54 3.37 -26.96
CA TYR A 563 -27.96 2.11 -27.45
C TYR A 563 -29.04 1.12 -27.95
N ASP A 564 -30.15 0.99 -27.21
CA ASP A 564 -31.26 0.10 -27.57
C ASP A 564 -31.91 0.51 -28.92
N GLU A 565 -32.00 1.82 -29.21
CA GLU A 565 -32.43 2.32 -30.52
C GLU A 565 -31.43 1.97 -31.62
N MET A 566 -30.12 2.03 -31.39
CA MET A 566 -29.09 1.70 -32.36
C MET A 566 -29.06 0.20 -32.72
N THR A 567 -29.49 -0.65 -31.81
CA THR A 567 -29.46 -2.12 -31.96
C THR A 567 -30.80 -2.72 -32.38
N LYS A 568 -31.84 -1.92 -32.62
CA LYS A 568 -33.11 -2.40 -33.12
C LYS A 568 -32.97 -3.09 -34.48
N LYS A 569 -33.80 -4.06 -34.73
CA LYS A 569 -33.78 -4.90 -35.97
C LYS A 569 -33.90 -4.09 -37.27
N ASP A 570 -34.55 -2.95 -37.19
CA ASP A 570 -34.77 -1.99 -38.31
C ASP A 570 -33.82 -0.78 -38.28
N SER A 571 -32.87 -0.81 -37.37
CA SER A 571 -31.85 0.24 -37.25
C SER A 571 -30.92 0.25 -38.46
N THR A 572 -30.51 1.44 -38.89
CA THR A 572 -29.51 1.65 -39.95
C THR A 572 -28.09 1.78 -39.39
N THR A 573 -27.93 1.70 -38.06
CA THR A 573 -26.66 1.80 -37.38
C THR A 573 -25.85 0.52 -37.63
N SER A 574 -24.56 0.65 -37.96
CA SER A 574 -23.68 -0.51 -38.07
C SER A 574 -23.43 -1.16 -36.70
N GLN A 575 -23.16 -2.45 -36.67
CA GLN A 575 -22.84 -3.16 -35.45
C GLN A 575 -21.55 -2.57 -34.80
N GLU A 576 -20.57 -2.19 -35.60
CA GLU A 576 -19.34 -1.59 -35.15
C GLU A 576 -19.59 -0.23 -34.42
N ASP A 577 -20.46 0.61 -34.97
CA ASP A 577 -20.83 1.89 -34.34
C ASP A 577 -21.61 1.65 -33.06
N ALA A 578 -22.50 0.66 -33.04
CA ALA A 578 -23.27 0.31 -31.84
C ALA A 578 -22.34 -0.23 -30.72
N ASP A 579 -21.40 -1.10 -31.07
CA ASP A 579 -20.44 -1.66 -30.11
C ASP A 579 -19.50 -0.57 -29.56
N LYS A 580 -19.07 0.35 -30.43
CA LYS A 580 -18.29 1.52 -30.01
C LYS A 580 -19.08 2.41 -29.07
N TYR A 581 -20.34 2.72 -29.40
CA TYR A 581 -21.19 3.53 -28.53
C TYR A 581 -21.40 2.86 -27.17
N TYR A 582 -21.62 1.54 -27.15
CA TYR A 582 -21.75 0.76 -25.92
C TYR A 582 -20.52 0.91 -25.03
N LYS A 583 -19.34 0.67 -25.59
CA LYS A 583 -18.07 0.76 -24.89
C LYS A 583 -17.83 2.17 -24.34
N ASP A 584 -18.03 3.21 -25.16
CA ASP A 584 -17.65 4.58 -24.83
C ASP A 584 -18.67 5.30 -23.94
N ASN A 585 -19.94 4.90 -23.97
CA ASN A 585 -21.03 5.61 -23.27
C ASN A 585 -21.77 4.76 -22.25
N VAL A 586 -22.18 3.54 -22.61
CA VAL A 586 -23.03 2.71 -21.74
C VAL A 586 -22.21 2.09 -20.62
N VAL A 587 -21.06 1.48 -20.95
CA VAL A 587 -20.22 0.79 -19.96
C VAL A 587 -19.76 1.71 -18.81
N PRO A 588 -19.24 2.93 -19.06
CA PRO A 588 -18.83 3.81 -17.96
C PRO A 588 -19.99 4.17 -17.02
N LYS A 589 -21.18 4.46 -17.56
CA LYS A 589 -22.36 4.79 -16.75
C LYS A 589 -22.90 3.59 -15.99
N TYR A 590 -22.90 2.42 -16.61
CA TYR A 590 -23.27 1.18 -15.96
C TYR A 590 -22.31 0.82 -14.81
N ASN A 591 -21.01 0.97 -15.04
CA ASN A 591 -20.01 0.74 -14.01
C ASN A 591 -20.18 1.70 -12.81
N ALA A 592 -20.40 2.99 -13.07
CA ALA A 592 -20.70 3.94 -12.01
C ALA A 592 -21.94 3.53 -11.20
N LEU A 593 -22.94 2.95 -11.85
CA LEU A 593 -24.16 2.47 -11.19
C LEU A 593 -23.93 1.22 -10.34
N LYS A 594 -23.05 0.29 -10.76
CA LYS A 594 -22.75 -0.95 -10.03
C LYS A 594 -22.15 -0.72 -8.64
N THR A 595 -21.38 0.34 -8.44
CA THR A 595 -20.87 0.72 -7.12
C THR A 595 -21.98 1.12 -6.13
N ARG A 596 -23.20 1.24 -6.62
CA ARG A 596 -24.39 1.62 -5.85
C ARG A 596 -25.31 0.45 -5.53
N TYR A 597 -24.85 -0.79 -5.73
CA TYR A 597 -25.61 -1.98 -5.44
C TYR A 597 -25.66 -2.31 -3.95
N ASP A 598 -26.77 -2.89 -3.54
CA ASP A 598 -26.97 -3.45 -2.19
C ASP A 598 -27.92 -4.65 -2.26
N TRP A 599 -27.99 -5.44 -1.20
CA TRP A 599 -28.94 -6.53 -1.07
C TRP A 599 -30.12 -6.11 -0.18
N LYS A 600 -31.34 -6.49 -0.60
CA LYS A 600 -32.53 -6.16 0.15
C LYS A 600 -33.62 -7.21 -0.04
N ALA A 601 -34.36 -7.51 1.03
CA ALA A 601 -35.57 -8.29 0.92
C ALA A 601 -36.65 -7.48 0.19
N VAL A 602 -37.09 -7.95 -0.99
CA VAL A 602 -38.05 -7.29 -1.86
C VAL A 602 -39.25 -8.18 -2.12
N ASN A 603 -40.45 -7.67 -1.93
CA ASN A 603 -41.67 -8.31 -2.38
C ASN A 603 -41.91 -7.92 -3.85
N LEU A 604 -41.67 -8.83 -4.78
CA LEU A 604 -41.80 -8.59 -6.23
C LEU A 604 -43.23 -8.25 -6.68
N LYS A 605 -44.26 -8.44 -5.83
CA LYS A 605 -45.67 -8.08 -6.10
C LYS A 605 -46.02 -6.65 -5.69
N ASP A 606 -45.12 -5.99 -4.97
CA ASP A 606 -45.26 -4.62 -4.53
C ASP A 606 -44.40 -3.74 -5.45
N GLU A 607 -45.05 -2.98 -6.33
CA GLU A 607 -44.38 -2.13 -7.33
C GLU A 607 -43.49 -1.07 -6.66
N GLU A 608 -43.90 -0.52 -5.51
CA GLU A 608 -43.08 0.46 -4.82
C GLU A 608 -41.84 -0.16 -4.17
N ALA A 609 -41.98 -1.37 -3.60
CA ALA A 609 -40.82 -2.13 -3.06
C ALA A 609 -39.87 -2.61 -4.17
N ALA A 610 -40.37 -2.89 -5.36
CA ALA A 610 -39.62 -3.42 -6.51
C ALA A 610 -38.99 -2.33 -7.41
N LYS A 611 -39.29 -1.05 -7.14
CA LYS A 611 -38.80 0.06 -8.00
C LYS A 611 -37.26 0.17 -8.06
N ASP A 612 -36.59 -0.18 -6.98
CA ASP A 612 -35.12 -0.07 -6.85
C ASP A 612 -34.39 -1.32 -7.26
N LEU A 613 -35.09 -2.36 -7.77
CA LEU A 613 -34.44 -3.58 -8.26
C LEU A 613 -33.45 -3.27 -9.39
N VAL A 614 -32.27 -3.90 -9.33
CA VAL A 614 -31.35 -3.97 -10.46
C VAL A 614 -31.98 -4.89 -11.50
N LYS A 615 -32.36 -4.34 -12.65
CA LYS A 615 -33.00 -5.07 -13.74
C LYS A 615 -32.02 -5.30 -14.88
N LEU A 616 -31.79 -6.56 -15.22
CA LEU A 616 -31.01 -6.97 -16.37
C LEU A 616 -31.98 -7.22 -17.53
N THR A 617 -31.77 -6.53 -18.66
CA THR A 617 -32.63 -6.65 -19.83
C THR A 617 -31.86 -7.25 -21.01
N SER A 618 -32.41 -8.27 -21.64
CA SER A 618 -31.81 -8.84 -22.84
C SER A 618 -31.88 -7.87 -24.02
N ASP A 619 -30.76 -7.65 -24.70
CA ASP A 619 -30.68 -6.82 -25.93
C ASP A 619 -31.23 -7.53 -27.18
N ALA A 620 -31.14 -6.87 -28.34
CA ALA A 620 -31.62 -7.42 -29.61
C ALA A 620 -30.89 -8.71 -30.03
N GLN A 621 -29.71 -8.98 -29.50
CA GLN A 621 -28.95 -10.22 -29.66
C GLN A 621 -29.17 -11.20 -28.51
N GLY A 622 -30.14 -10.93 -27.63
CA GLY A 622 -30.47 -11.74 -26.46
C GLY A 622 -29.43 -11.67 -25.33
N ARG A 623 -28.46 -10.75 -25.39
CA ARG A 623 -27.32 -10.68 -24.47
C ARG A 623 -27.64 -9.85 -23.26
N PHE A 624 -27.19 -10.30 -22.11
CA PHE A 624 -27.15 -9.52 -20.87
C PHE A 624 -26.11 -10.10 -19.92
N ALA A 625 -25.71 -9.34 -18.90
CA ALA A 625 -24.65 -9.76 -17.97
C ALA A 625 -24.85 -9.12 -16.60
N ILE A 626 -24.24 -9.74 -15.60
CA ILE A 626 -24.02 -9.14 -14.27
C ILE A 626 -22.56 -9.32 -13.92
N ASP A 627 -21.92 -8.30 -13.36
CA ASP A 627 -20.61 -8.34 -12.76
C ASP A 627 -20.60 -7.52 -11.45
N GLY A 628 -19.44 -7.46 -10.78
CA GLY A 628 -19.34 -6.78 -9.51
C GLY A 628 -19.92 -7.58 -8.35
N LEU A 629 -19.98 -8.91 -8.48
CA LEU A 629 -20.45 -9.82 -7.44
C LEU A 629 -19.25 -10.53 -6.78
N ALA A 630 -19.42 -10.91 -5.52
CA ALA A 630 -18.54 -11.83 -4.82
C ALA A 630 -18.76 -13.26 -5.33
N GLU A 631 -17.84 -14.17 -5.04
CA GLU A 631 -18.02 -15.59 -5.31
C GLU A 631 -19.27 -16.13 -4.62
N GLY A 632 -20.06 -16.90 -5.32
CA GLY A 632 -21.27 -17.48 -4.75
C GLY A 632 -22.27 -18.01 -5.76
N ASP A 633 -23.41 -18.48 -5.20
CA ASP A 633 -24.56 -18.97 -5.92
C ASP A 633 -25.67 -17.91 -5.96
N TYR A 634 -26.24 -17.72 -7.13
CA TYR A 634 -27.27 -16.69 -7.39
C TYR A 634 -28.39 -17.25 -8.27
N GLU A 635 -29.49 -16.54 -8.35
CA GLU A 635 -30.63 -16.85 -9.22
C GLU A 635 -31.01 -15.62 -10.06
N LEU A 636 -31.20 -15.80 -11.36
CA LEU A 636 -31.95 -14.88 -12.19
C LEU A 636 -33.45 -15.17 -12.01
N VAL A 637 -34.21 -14.19 -11.61
CA VAL A 637 -35.68 -14.29 -11.52
C VAL A 637 -36.29 -13.49 -12.66
N GLU A 638 -36.93 -14.15 -13.61
CA GLU A 638 -37.57 -13.49 -14.76
C GLU A 638 -38.80 -12.71 -14.31
N LEU A 639 -38.76 -11.39 -14.54
CA LEU A 639 -39.84 -10.42 -14.19
C LEU A 639 -40.77 -10.18 -15.38
N GLU A 640 -40.18 -10.10 -16.59
CA GLU A 640 -40.91 -9.85 -17.83
C GLU A 640 -40.36 -10.80 -18.93
N ALA A 641 -41.29 -11.45 -19.63
CA ALA A 641 -40.92 -12.30 -20.76
C ALA A 641 -40.78 -11.47 -22.06
N PRO A 642 -39.99 -11.94 -23.05
CA PRO A 642 -39.94 -11.35 -24.37
C PRO A 642 -41.32 -11.27 -25.02
N LYS A 643 -41.52 -10.34 -25.92
CA LYS A 643 -42.82 -10.17 -26.63
C LYS A 643 -43.21 -11.46 -27.36
N GLY A 644 -44.42 -11.99 -27.04
CA GLY A 644 -44.93 -13.23 -27.60
C GLY A 644 -44.61 -14.49 -26.80
N TYR A 645 -43.89 -14.35 -25.71
CA TYR A 645 -43.55 -15.44 -24.79
C TYR A 645 -44.26 -15.25 -23.44
N SER A 646 -44.32 -16.28 -22.65
CA SER A 646 -44.80 -16.21 -21.27
C SER A 646 -43.71 -16.56 -20.26
N ILE A 647 -43.80 -15.98 -19.11
CA ILE A 647 -42.89 -16.32 -17.99
C ILE A 647 -43.17 -17.78 -17.59
N PRO A 648 -42.16 -18.65 -17.52
CA PRO A 648 -42.30 -20.02 -17.06
C PRO A 648 -42.81 -20.08 -15.62
N THR A 649 -43.48 -21.18 -15.25
CA THR A 649 -43.92 -21.38 -13.85
C THR A 649 -42.73 -21.43 -12.91
N ASN A 650 -41.61 -21.99 -13.35
CA ASN A 650 -40.31 -21.85 -12.68
C ASN A 650 -39.52 -20.74 -13.40
N ASN A 651 -39.60 -19.53 -12.89
CA ASN A 651 -38.97 -18.35 -13.47
C ASN A 651 -37.61 -18.01 -12.87
N ALA A 652 -37.06 -18.91 -12.05
CA ALA A 652 -35.74 -18.75 -11.44
C ALA A 652 -34.70 -19.64 -12.15
N HIS A 653 -33.59 -19.05 -12.51
CA HIS A 653 -32.48 -19.73 -13.20
C HIS A 653 -31.23 -19.57 -12.34
N ALA A 654 -30.75 -20.68 -11.76
CA ALA A 654 -29.55 -20.70 -10.94
C ALA A 654 -28.30 -20.41 -11.78
N PHE A 655 -27.38 -19.65 -11.23
CA PHE A 655 -26.04 -19.45 -11.76
C PHE A 655 -25.03 -19.29 -10.63
N ALA A 656 -23.76 -19.59 -10.92
CA ALA A 656 -22.65 -19.39 -10.01
C ALA A 656 -21.71 -18.31 -10.55
N VAL A 657 -21.09 -17.59 -9.62
CA VAL A 657 -20.08 -16.57 -9.88
C VAL A 657 -18.81 -17.00 -9.18
N ASN A 658 -17.69 -17.06 -9.90
CA ASN A 658 -16.36 -17.40 -9.38
C ASN A 658 -15.28 -16.99 -10.39
N ALA A 659 -14.00 -17.31 -10.12
CA ALA A 659 -12.86 -16.99 -10.98
C ALA A 659 -12.97 -17.51 -12.41
N GLU A 660 -13.74 -18.57 -12.66
CA GLU A 660 -13.91 -19.21 -13.98
C GLU A 660 -15.22 -18.81 -14.68
N SER A 661 -16.13 -18.09 -14.00
CA SER A 661 -17.48 -17.79 -14.50
C SER A 661 -17.56 -16.68 -15.54
N TRP A 662 -16.45 -15.96 -15.82
CA TRP A 662 -16.38 -14.86 -16.78
C TRP A 662 -15.32 -15.13 -17.83
N THR A 663 -15.68 -15.00 -19.14
CA THR A 663 -14.70 -15.15 -20.22
C THR A 663 -13.78 -13.94 -20.28
N LYS A 664 -12.46 -14.18 -20.46
CA LYS A 664 -11.45 -13.12 -20.64
C LYS A 664 -11.51 -12.44 -22.02
N GLU A 665 -12.38 -12.89 -22.93
CA GLU A 665 -12.48 -12.28 -24.25
C GLU A 665 -13.12 -10.90 -24.15
N ASP A 666 -12.35 -9.90 -24.54
CA ASP A 666 -12.83 -8.54 -24.76
C ASP A 666 -13.90 -8.55 -25.85
N GLY A 667 -15.07 -8.12 -25.50
CA GLY A 667 -16.08 -7.85 -26.48
C GLY A 667 -17.47 -8.28 -26.08
N VAL A 668 -18.38 -7.62 -26.71
CA VAL A 668 -19.83 -7.80 -26.61
C VAL A 668 -20.28 -9.14 -27.16
N GLN A 669 -19.37 -10.01 -27.58
CA GLN A 669 -19.69 -11.33 -28.13
C GLN A 669 -19.96 -12.31 -26.99
N PHE A 670 -21.24 -12.51 -26.76
CA PHE A 670 -21.74 -13.54 -25.88
C PHE A 670 -21.98 -14.80 -26.75
N THR A 671 -21.03 -15.71 -26.79
CA THR A 671 -21.24 -17.02 -27.44
C THR A 671 -21.79 -17.98 -26.39
N PRO A 672 -22.98 -18.56 -26.58
CA PRO A 672 -23.44 -19.61 -25.67
C PRO A 672 -22.54 -20.82 -25.84
N ALA A 673 -22.37 -21.61 -24.78
CA ALA A 673 -21.77 -22.91 -24.88
C ALA A 673 -22.49 -23.75 -25.98
N ASP A 674 -21.70 -24.49 -26.75
CA ASP A 674 -22.23 -25.32 -27.84
C ASP A 674 -23.26 -26.40 -27.37
N ASP A 675 -23.28 -26.70 -26.09
CA ASP A 675 -24.26 -27.59 -25.45
C ASP A 675 -25.58 -26.85 -25.16
N ALA A 676 -26.27 -26.55 -26.21
CA ALA A 676 -27.52 -25.74 -26.21
C ALA A 676 -28.69 -26.37 -25.43
N GLU A 677 -28.60 -27.57 -24.90
CA GLU A 677 -29.64 -28.19 -24.09
C GLU A 677 -29.47 -27.95 -22.59
N ASN A 678 -28.41 -27.27 -22.17
CA ASN A 678 -28.05 -27.28 -20.78
C ASN A 678 -28.49 -26.03 -20.02
N THR A 679 -29.70 -26.11 -19.56
CA THR A 679 -30.14 -25.36 -18.37
C THR A 679 -29.51 -25.94 -17.08
N SER A 680 -28.91 -27.11 -17.12
CA SER A 680 -28.08 -27.66 -16.03
C SER A 680 -26.62 -27.37 -16.33
N VAL A 681 -26.30 -26.19 -16.18
CA VAL A 681 -25.08 -25.46 -16.15
C VAL A 681 -23.95 -26.28 -15.57
N ASP A 682 -22.88 -26.48 -16.33
CA ASP A 682 -21.58 -26.50 -15.75
C ASP A 682 -21.34 -25.05 -15.22
N LYS A 683 -21.68 -24.85 -13.95
CA LYS A 683 -21.66 -23.54 -13.28
C LYS A 683 -20.28 -22.87 -13.30
N THR A 684 -19.25 -23.60 -13.73
CA THR A 684 -17.84 -23.24 -13.64
C THR A 684 -17.25 -22.71 -14.93
N LYS A 685 -17.94 -22.89 -16.10
CA LYS A 685 -17.36 -22.41 -17.37
C LYS A 685 -17.66 -20.95 -17.63
N GLY A 686 -16.64 -20.23 -18.14
CA GLY A 686 -16.70 -18.82 -18.50
C GLY A 686 -17.61 -18.46 -19.68
N ASP A 687 -18.31 -19.43 -20.28
CA ASP A 687 -19.23 -19.21 -21.38
C ASP A 687 -20.54 -18.57 -20.95
N ALA A 688 -21.17 -17.82 -21.86
CA ALA A 688 -22.47 -17.24 -21.60
C ALA A 688 -23.53 -18.32 -21.34
N GLN A 689 -24.23 -18.22 -20.22
CA GLN A 689 -25.30 -19.14 -19.87
C GLN A 689 -26.55 -18.86 -20.68
N ARG A 690 -27.11 -19.90 -21.32
CA ARG A 690 -28.35 -19.80 -22.09
C ARG A 690 -29.56 -19.83 -21.13
N VAL A 691 -30.46 -18.86 -21.27
CA VAL A 691 -31.75 -18.78 -20.57
C VAL A 691 -32.88 -18.85 -21.58
N ASN A 692 -33.72 -19.88 -21.50
CA ASN A 692 -34.73 -20.19 -22.51
C ASN A 692 -36.12 -19.78 -22.09
N ASN A 693 -36.95 -19.34 -23.10
CA ASN A 693 -38.41 -19.30 -23.00
C ASN A 693 -39.04 -20.14 -24.08
N LYS A 694 -40.22 -20.69 -23.74
CA LYS A 694 -41.07 -21.37 -24.72
C LYS A 694 -42.01 -20.37 -25.36
N ASN A 695 -42.06 -20.36 -26.68
CA ASN A 695 -43.12 -19.66 -27.38
C ASN A 695 -44.47 -20.30 -27.03
N VAL A 696 -45.33 -19.52 -26.41
CA VAL A 696 -46.72 -19.94 -26.17
C VAL A 696 -47.45 -19.75 -27.48
N THR A 697 -47.28 -20.69 -28.39
CA THR A 697 -48.31 -20.84 -29.43
C THR A 697 -49.57 -21.22 -28.69
N ILE A 698 -50.46 -20.25 -28.43
CA ILE A 698 -51.86 -20.58 -28.28
C ILE A 698 -52.18 -21.33 -29.56
N PRO A 699 -52.54 -22.63 -29.47
CA PRO A 699 -52.98 -23.30 -30.66
C PRO A 699 -54.08 -22.40 -31.24
N GLN A 700 -53.87 -21.92 -32.45
CA GLN A 700 -54.96 -21.31 -33.19
C GLN A 700 -55.97 -22.41 -33.47
N THR A 701 -56.66 -22.87 -32.39
CA THR A 701 -57.90 -23.64 -32.53
C THR A 701 -59.01 -22.73 -33.03
N GLY A 702 -58.66 -21.53 -33.51
CA GLY A 702 -59.57 -20.53 -34.03
C GLY A 702 -59.97 -20.65 -35.49
N GLY A 703 -59.53 -21.69 -36.24
CA GLY A 703 -59.97 -21.79 -37.60
C GLY A 703 -61.39 -22.39 -37.71
N ILE A 704 -61.55 -23.69 -37.48
CA ILE A 704 -62.80 -24.39 -37.70
C ILE A 704 -63.44 -24.84 -36.37
N GLY A 705 -62.64 -25.15 -35.36
CA GLY A 705 -63.16 -25.65 -34.09
C GLY A 705 -64.01 -24.62 -33.32
N SER A 706 -63.58 -23.38 -33.21
CA SER A 706 -64.33 -22.32 -32.55
C SER A 706 -65.63 -21.93 -33.28
N LEU A 707 -65.62 -22.00 -34.62
CA LEU A 707 -66.83 -21.82 -35.41
C LEU A 707 -67.83 -22.95 -35.14
N ILE A 708 -67.39 -24.21 -35.01
CA ILE A 708 -68.24 -25.35 -34.68
C ILE A 708 -68.88 -25.15 -33.29
N PHE A 709 -68.13 -24.71 -32.29
CA PHE A 709 -68.68 -24.44 -30.95
C PHE A 709 -69.61 -23.20 -30.91
N ILE A 710 -69.34 -22.17 -31.69
CA ILE A 710 -70.23 -21.02 -31.83
C ILE A 710 -71.52 -21.46 -32.56
N VAL A 711 -71.44 -22.18 -33.65
CA VAL A 711 -72.62 -22.69 -34.37
C VAL A 711 -73.39 -23.68 -33.50
N ALA A 712 -72.76 -24.60 -32.79
CA ALA A 712 -73.42 -25.50 -31.86
C ALA A 712 -74.07 -24.78 -30.71
N GLY A 713 -73.46 -23.77 -30.15
CA GLY A 713 -73.99 -22.90 -29.08
C GLY A 713 -75.20 -22.09 -29.54
N LEU A 714 -75.13 -21.53 -30.75
CA LEU A 714 -76.30 -20.82 -31.36
C LEU A 714 -77.41 -21.78 -31.69
N ALA A 715 -77.14 -22.96 -32.15
CA ALA A 715 -78.17 -24.00 -32.44
C ALA A 715 -78.86 -24.47 -31.16
N LEU A 716 -78.08 -24.69 -30.07
CA LEU A 716 -78.63 -25.02 -28.74
C LEU A 716 -79.49 -23.88 -28.13
N MET A 717 -79.07 -22.62 -28.31
CA MET A 717 -79.90 -21.46 -27.89
C MET A 717 -81.15 -21.36 -28.72
N GLY A 718 -81.08 -21.64 -30.06
CA GLY A 718 -82.25 -21.69 -30.94
C GLY A 718 -83.26 -22.80 -30.53
N VAL A 719 -82.74 -23.96 -30.17
CA VAL A 719 -83.59 -25.07 -29.66
C VAL A 719 -84.16 -24.72 -28.28
N ALA A 720 -83.46 -24.13 -27.38
CA ALA A 720 -83.94 -23.67 -26.08
C ALA A 720 -84.99 -22.59 -26.23
N PHE A 721 -84.80 -21.62 -27.14
CA PHE A 721 -85.75 -20.57 -27.44
C PHE A 721 -87.06 -21.09 -28.04
N THR A 722 -86.97 -22.07 -28.97
CA THR A 722 -88.17 -22.71 -29.54
C THR A 722 -88.85 -23.61 -28.53
N ALA A 723 -88.13 -24.28 -27.62
CA ALA A 723 -88.74 -25.03 -26.51
C ALA A 723 -89.45 -24.11 -25.47
N MET A 724 -88.84 -22.98 -25.12
CA MET A 724 -89.48 -21.98 -24.29
C MET A 724 -90.73 -21.39 -24.95
N LYS A 725 -90.71 -21.08 -26.24
CA LYS A 725 -91.85 -20.54 -26.98
C LYS A 725 -92.98 -21.54 -27.09
N ARG A 726 -92.73 -22.84 -27.24
CA ARG A 726 -93.71 -23.93 -27.19
C ARG A 726 -94.33 -24.06 -25.77
N ARG A 727 -93.56 -23.91 -24.75
CA ARG A 727 -94.03 -24.03 -23.37
C ARG A 727 -94.96 -22.86 -23.02
N ASN A 728 -94.67 -21.65 -23.43
CA ASN A 728 -95.55 -20.48 -23.23
C ASN A 728 -96.72 -20.46 -24.18
N SER A 729 -96.86 -21.30 -25.19
CA SER A 729 -98.00 -21.44 -26.05
C SER A 729 -98.95 -22.58 -25.65
N VAL A 730 -98.70 -23.30 -24.60
CA VAL A 730 -99.51 -24.36 -23.98
C VAL A 730 -100.19 -23.89 -22.72
N GLU A 731 -99.81 -22.71 -22.19
CA GLU A 731 -100.38 -22.06 -21.02
C GLU A 731 -101.20 -20.82 -21.34
N ALA A 732 -101.70 -20.62 -22.62
CA ALA A 732 -102.60 -19.57 -23.05
C ALA A 732 -103.91 -20.16 -23.54
#